data_f53a450f7ffff6d752982788e0c5228f
#
_entry.id   f53a450f7ffff6d752982788e0c5228f
#
_cell.length_a   1.000
_cell.length_b   1.000
_cell.length_c   1.000
_cell.angle_alpha   90.00
_cell.angle_beta   90.00
_cell.angle_gamma   90.00
#
_symmetry.space_group_name_H-M   'P 1'
#
loop_
_entity.id
_entity.type
_entity.pdbx_description
1 polymer ?
#
loop_
_entity_poly.entity_id
_entity_poly.type
_entity_poly.pdbx_seq_one_letter_code
_entity_poly.pdbx_strand_id
1 'polypeptide(L)'
;DMLRERLNLTGTKVGCNEAECGSCTVLINDEPVLSCTYPSAKAAGKNILTIEGLAGQIGEEQGDMRSDGQEGGVDNALHPLQEAFINHGAVQCGFCIPGQLMTAYALLEENPEPSRSDIQHALKDTLCRCAGYPTIERAIQAAAKSSRSNSTVEPQIIAADSYEPKDIIGTRQIRPDAVDKVTGAAKFTDDLKFPGMLHAAVKRAGIPHGILKHLNIERAASLPGVVAVLTAADILGEQNHGLVIYDWPAIIGIGERVRYVGDSVAIVAAESREIALQAVQQIEAVYEPLEVVADPVRAKEADAPQLHENGNMLKHIKVRKGDMAQGFKEADIILEHTFHTQTTDHAFMEPECSIAVPTPDNRMEIYVGSQIPYSDRNQVARTLGWSEERVRVIGQLMGGGFGGKEDIAGQIHAALLANKTGCPVKLLWDRHESLLVHPKRHATQIRVKLGVKNDGSLVAVETELFGDTGAYASLGEKVLTRATTHSSGPYDALHARADCYAMYTNNPPAGAFRGFGVLQSAFAIETMIDRLAEKLGRDPVDLRRQNALRVGSITNTGQTLKESVGLRECIDKVDEEMRRLARADGYSNPFKPKIQVENPHIVGSWGFSVAYKNTGLGGGAPDKAGAEVELYPDGTLEVRTSSAELGQGLVTVLQMIIAEEF
;
A
#
# COMPACT_ATOMS: atom_id res chain seq x y z
N ASP A 1 -7.79 15.72 17.59
CA ASP A 1 -6.90 16.26 18.64
C ASP A 1 -7.45 15.97 20.05
N MET A 2 -8.72 16.36 20.38
CA MET A 2 -9.27 16.19 21.75
C MET A 2 -9.17 14.73 22.23
N LEU A 3 -9.67 13.77 21.45
CA LEU A 3 -9.66 12.35 21.83
C LEU A 3 -8.24 11.81 21.96
N ARG A 4 -7.42 11.96 20.91
CA ARG A 4 -6.09 11.35 20.82
C ARG A 4 -5.03 12.07 21.68
N GLU A 5 -4.97 13.42 21.61
CA GLU A 5 -3.89 14.18 22.24
C GLU A 5 -4.20 14.54 23.71
N ARG A 6 -5.45 14.87 24.05
CA ARG A 6 -5.85 15.30 25.40
C ARG A 6 -6.34 14.15 26.27
N LEU A 7 -7.15 13.25 25.71
CA LEU A 7 -7.75 12.13 26.44
C LEU A 7 -6.98 10.82 26.25
N ASN A 8 -5.97 10.79 25.38
CA ASN A 8 -5.16 9.61 25.06
C ASN A 8 -5.97 8.41 24.53
N LEU A 9 -7.15 8.67 23.93
CA LEU A 9 -7.99 7.67 23.27
C LEU A 9 -7.51 7.49 21.83
N THR A 10 -6.43 6.74 21.67
CA THR A 10 -5.72 6.57 20.39
C THR A 10 -6.34 5.52 19.48
N GLY A 11 -7.32 4.74 19.94
CA GLY A 11 -8.11 3.82 19.12
C GLY A 11 -8.85 4.52 17.99
N THR A 12 -9.27 5.77 18.19
CA THR A 12 -9.77 6.63 17.11
C THR A 12 -8.62 7.01 16.18
N LYS A 13 -8.60 6.49 14.94
CA LYS A 13 -7.51 6.69 13.97
C LYS A 13 -7.80 7.84 13.01
N VAL A 14 -6.74 8.54 12.56
CA VAL A 14 -6.87 9.65 11.59
C VAL A 14 -6.16 9.26 10.30
N GLY A 15 -6.94 8.92 9.26
CA GLY A 15 -6.40 8.52 7.96
C GLY A 15 -6.34 9.65 6.93
N CYS A 16 -7.43 10.42 6.75
CA CYS A 16 -7.48 11.50 5.76
C CYS A 16 -7.54 12.90 6.39
N ASN A 17 -8.16 13.05 7.55
CA ASN A 17 -8.44 14.34 8.19
C ASN A 17 -9.35 15.27 7.36
N GLU A 18 -10.16 14.70 6.44
CA GLU A 18 -11.00 15.39 5.45
C GLU A 18 -12.43 14.83 5.39
N ALA A 19 -12.85 14.07 6.41
CA ALA A 19 -14.16 13.43 6.51
C ALA A 19 -14.49 12.42 5.38
N GLU A 20 -13.49 11.75 4.79
CA GLU A 20 -13.70 10.83 3.65
C GLU A 20 -13.51 9.35 4.01
N CYS A 21 -12.56 9.02 4.89
CA CYS A 21 -12.11 7.64 5.04
C CYS A 21 -12.77 6.84 6.17
N GLY A 22 -13.45 7.49 7.09
CA GLY A 22 -14.19 6.85 8.19
C GLY A 22 -13.37 6.24 9.32
N SER A 23 -12.02 6.19 9.24
CA SER A 23 -11.21 5.58 10.31
C SER A 23 -11.30 6.31 11.65
N CYS A 24 -11.78 7.55 11.65
CA CYS A 24 -11.98 8.39 12.83
C CYS A 24 -13.44 8.37 13.37
N THR A 25 -14.29 7.46 12.92
CA THR A 25 -15.69 7.39 13.36
C THR A 25 -15.79 7.10 14.85
N VAL A 26 -16.59 7.89 15.53
CA VAL A 26 -17.03 7.72 16.92
C VAL A 26 -18.55 7.91 16.98
N LEU A 27 -19.19 7.49 18.06
CA LEU A 27 -20.62 7.83 18.24
C LEU A 27 -20.74 9.06 19.12
N ILE A 28 -21.64 9.98 18.73
CA ILE A 28 -22.02 11.15 19.52
C ILE A 28 -23.54 11.14 19.70
N ASN A 29 -24.02 10.85 20.92
CA ASN A 29 -25.42 10.56 21.19
C ASN A 29 -25.95 9.45 20.26
N ASP A 30 -25.20 8.34 20.19
CA ASP A 30 -25.47 7.12 19.41
C ASP A 30 -25.41 7.25 17.87
N GLU A 31 -25.18 8.46 17.36
CA GLU A 31 -25.03 8.73 15.93
C GLU A 31 -23.56 8.63 15.47
N PRO A 32 -23.26 7.94 14.36
CA PRO A 32 -21.89 7.84 13.84
C PRO A 32 -21.44 9.18 13.25
N VAL A 33 -20.28 9.66 13.75
CA VAL A 33 -19.72 10.97 13.39
C VAL A 33 -18.23 10.82 13.02
N LEU A 34 -17.82 11.47 11.93
CA LEU A 34 -16.43 11.58 11.52
C LEU A 34 -15.71 12.63 12.38
N SER A 35 -15.01 12.17 13.43
CA SER A 35 -14.47 13.05 14.49
C SER A 35 -13.34 13.98 14.01
N CYS A 36 -12.68 13.70 12.89
CA CYS A 36 -11.58 14.53 12.38
C CYS A 36 -12.02 15.97 12.01
N THR A 37 -13.25 16.14 11.56
CA THR A 37 -13.83 17.44 11.17
C THR A 37 -14.91 17.94 12.12
N TYR A 38 -15.23 17.17 13.19
CA TYR A 38 -16.25 17.57 14.16
C TYR A 38 -15.67 18.54 15.20
N PRO A 39 -16.19 19.77 15.31
CA PRO A 39 -15.70 20.74 16.29
C PRO A 39 -15.92 20.28 17.72
N SER A 40 -14.87 20.16 18.52
CA SER A 40 -14.94 19.68 19.92
C SER A 40 -15.91 20.50 20.79
N ALA A 41 -16.08 21.80 20.53
CA ALA A 41 -17.05 22.64 21.22
C ALA A 41 -18.52 22.18 21.04
N LYS A 42 -18.85 21.55 19.90
CA LYS A 42 -20.19 20.97 19.65
C LYS A 42 -20.42 19.65 20.39
N ALA A 43 -19.38 19.05 20.94
CA ALA A 43 -19.46 17.82 21.72
C ALA A 43 -19.77 18.08 23.22
N ALA A 44 -19.75 19.33 23.67
CA ALA A 44 -20.04 19.69 25.04
C ALA A 44 -21.46 19.26 25.46
N GLY A 45 -21.57 18.51 26.56
CA GLY A 45 -22.83 17.99 27.10
C GLY A 45 -23.42 16.80 26.31
N LYS A 46 -22.66 16.21 25.38
CA LYS A 46 -23.07 15.02 24.63
C LYS A 46 -22.35 13.77 25.15
N ASN A 47 -23.01 12.63 25.00
CA ASN A 47 -22.36 11.33 25.19
C ASN A 47 -21.48 11.00 23.99
N ILE A 48 -20.25 10.57 24.26
CA ILE A 48 -19.30 10.17 23.22
C ILE A 48 -18.84 8.76 23.51
N LEU A 49 -19.09 7.84 22.58
CA LEU A 49 -18.58 6.48 22.63
C LEU A 49 -17.47 6.32 21.59
N THR A 50 -16.30 5.90 22.05
CA THR A 50 -15.16 5.50 21.20
C THR A 50 -14.99 3.99 21.24
N ILE A 51 -14.10 3.47 20.37
CA ILE A 51 -13.84 2.03 20.31
C ILE A 51 -13.38 1.44 21.66
N GLU A 52 -12.68 2.20 22.47
CA GLU A 52 -12.20 1.79 23.78
C GLU A 52 -13.36 1.50 24.76
N GLY A 53 -14.49 2.17 24.58
CA GLY A 53 -15.70 1.98 25.40
C GLY A 53 -16.63 0.88 24.90
N LEU A 54 -16.43 0.34 23.70
CA LEU A 54 -17.38 -0.61 23.09
C LEU A 54 -17.48 -1.93 23.89
N ALA A 55 -16.39 -2.46 24.40
CA ALA A 55 -16.38 -3.69 25.21
C ALA A 55 -17.13 -3.54 26.54
N GLY A 56 -17.16 -2.32 27.12
CA GLY A 56 -17.86 -2.03 28.36
C GLY A 56 -19.39 -2.00 28.24
N GLN A 57 -19.95 -1.92 27.04
CA GLN A 57 -21.40 -1.88 26.82
C GLN A 57 -22.13 -3.21 27.17
N ILE A 58 -21.39 -4.32 27.33
CA ILE A 58 -21.98 -5.62 27.68
C ILE A 58 -22.45 -5.66 29.14
N GLY A 59 -21.88 -4.85 30.02
CA GLY A 59 -22.10 -4.91 31.47
C GLY A 59 -23.39 -4.22 31.94
N GLU A 60 -24.01 -3.35 31.17
CA GLU A 60 -25.18 -2.56 31.59
C GLU A 60 -26.53 -3.24 31.31
N GLU A 61 -26.60 -4.14 30.31
CA GLU A 61 -27.86 -4.85 29.95
C GLU A 61 -28.07 -6.18 30.70
N GLN A 62 -27.00 -6.76 31.26
CA GLN A 62 -27.11 -7.96 32.10
C GLN A 62 -26.81 -7.61 33.57
N GLY A 63 -27.81 -7.06 34.24
CA GLY A 63 -27.77 -6.78 35.64
C GLY A 63 -27.50 -8.03 36.50
N ASP A 64 -26.24 -8.37 36.67
CA ASP A 64 -25.80 -9.33 37.66
C ASP A 64 -24.78 -8.70 38.61
N MET A 65 -25.28 -8.28 39.78
CA MET A 65 -24.46 -7.85 40.91
C MET A 65 -23.68 -9.06 41.41
N ARG A 66 -22.40 -9.19 41.07
CA ARG A 66 -21.49 -9.99 41.84
C ARG A 66 -20.92 -9.15 42.99
N SER A 67 -21.56 -9.34 44.13
CA SER A 67 -21.06 -8.93 45.41
C SER A 67 -19.94 -9.89 45.84
N ASP A 68 -18.71 -9.65 45.50
CA ASP A 68 -17.56 -10.14 46.27
C ASP A 68 -16.35 -9.25 45.95
N GLY A 69 -15.98 -8.47 46.96
CA GLY A 69 -14.87 -7.52 46.90
C GLY A 69 -13.50 -8.20 46.78
N GLN A 70 -13.14 -8.54 45.56
CA GLN A 70 -11.76 -8.77 45.15
C GLN A 70 -11.43 -7.86 44.00
N GLU A 71 -10.50 -6.93 44.21
CA GLU A 71 -9.78 -6.23 43.15
C GLU A 71 -8.97 -7.26 42.35
N GLY A 72 -9.58 -7.84 41.34
CA GLY A 72 -8.98 -8.80 40.44
C GLY A 72 -9.46 -8.50 39.01
N GLY A 73 -8.53 -8.24 38.11
CA GLY A 73 -8.60 -8.03 36.71
C GLY A 73 -9.98 -7.98 36.04
N VAL A 74 -10.29 -6.85 35.44
CA VAL A 74 -11.46 -6.70 34.57
C VAL A 74 -11.34 -7.79 33.49
N ASP A 75 -12.12 -8.85 33.55
CA ASP A 75 -12.42 -9.73 32.43
C ASP A 75 -13.11 -8.83 31.38
N ASN A 76 -12.33 -8.21 30.51
CA ASN A 76 -12.81 -7.43 29.38
C ASN A 76 -13.36 -8.42 28.34
N ALA A 77 -14.58 -8.91 28.55
CA ALA A 77 -15.30 -9.63 27.51
C ALA A 77 -15.42 -8.71 26.29
N LEU A 78 -15.04 -9.20 25.12
CA LEU A 78 -15.19 -8.47 23.87
C LEU A 78 -16.68 -8.32 23.53
N HIS A 79 -17.07 -7.20 22.94
CA HIS A 79 -18.40 -7.06 22.38
C HIS A 79 -18.60 -8.12 21.28
N PRO A 80 -19.82 -8.74 21.11
CA PRO A 80 -20.08 -9.76 20.08
C PRO A 80 -19.67 -9.33 18.66
N LEU A 81 -19.75 -8.05 18.36
CA LEU A 81 -19.28 -7.48 17.09
C LEU A 81 -17.75 -7.54 16.96
N GLN A 82 -17.01 -7.28 18.03
CA GLN A 82 -15.54 -7.40 18.04
C GLN A 82 -15.12 -8.87 17.88
N GLU A 83 -15.77 -9.80 18.58
CA GLU A 83 -15.54 -11.25 18.41
C GLU A 83 -15.85 -11.70 16.98
N ALA A 84 -16.94 -11.24 16.39
CA ALA A 84 -17.29 -11.56 15.03
C ALA A 84 -16.23 -11.09 14.02
N PHE A 85 -15.67 -9.89 14.20
CA PHE A 85 -14.58 -9.40 13.35
C PHE A 85 -13.34 -10.27 13.44
N ILE A 86 -12.97 -10.75 14.62
CA ILE A 86 -11.87 -11.69 14.82
C ILE A 86 -12.21 -13.03 14.15
N ASN A 87 -13.36 -13.62 14.50
CA ASN A 87 -13.75 -14.96 14.10
C ASN A 87 -14.05 -15.10 12.60
N HIS A 88 -14.39 -14.02 11.91
CA HIS A 88 -14.63 -14.03 10.46
C HIS A 88 -13.46 -13.48 9.63
N GLY A 89 -12.29 -13.21 10.27
CA GLY A 89 -11.09 -12.72 9.56
C GLY A 89 -11.28 -11.33 8.94
N ALA A 90 -12.12 -10.50 9.54
CA ALA A 90 -12.37 -9.13 9.11
C ALA A 90 -11.21 -8.18 9.44
N VAL A 91 -10.29 -8.60 10.31
CA VAL A 91 -9.14 -7.81 10.76
C VAL A 91 -7.94 -8.10 9.87
N GLN A 92 -7.47 -7.08 9.13
CA GLN A 92 -6.21 -7.15 8.37
C GLN A 92 -5.18 -6.17 8.97
N CYS A 93 -4.85 -5.04 8.31
CA CYS A 93 -3.90 -4.10 8.91
C CYS A 93 -4.41 -3.48 10.23
N GLY A 94 -5.71 -3.34 10.40
CA GLY A 94 -6.34 -2.90 11.64
C GLY A 94 -6.63 -1.40 11.72
N PHE A 95 -6.07 -0.58 10.82
CA PHE A 95 -6.19 0.88 10.93
C PHE A 95 -7.63 1.40 10.75
N CYS A 96 -8.42 0.80 9.86
CA CYS A 96 -9.83 1.18 9.65
C CYS A 96 -10.79 0.48 10.63
N ILE A 97 -10.35 -0.55 11.35
CA ILE A 97 -11.24 -1.43 12.14
C ILE A 97 -12.02 -0.69 13.23
N PRO A 98 -11.42 0.22 14.02
CA PRO A 98 -12.19 1.01 14.97
C PRO A 98 -13.37 1.75 14.34
N GLY A 99 -13.14 2.44 13.22
CA GLY A 99 -14.20 3.16 12.51
C GLY A 99 -15.28 2.23 11.93
N GLN A 100 -14.87 1.07 11.37
CA GLN A 100 -15.79 0.05 10.88
C GLN A 100 -16.68 -0.51 11.99
N LEU A 101 -16.11 -0.80 13.16
CA LEU A 101 -16.83 -1.31 14.33
C LEU A 101 -17.82 -0.27 14.87
N MET A 102 -17.42 0.99 15.02
CA MET A 102 -18.32 2.04 15.52
C MET A 102 -19.51 2.27 14.58
N THR A 103 -19.26 2.28 13.27
CA THR A 103 -20.32 2.40 12.26
C THR A 103 -21.25 1.18 12.26
N ALA A 104 -20.67 -0.03 12.34
CA ALA A 104 -21.46 -1.27 12.38
C ALA A 104 -22.27 -1.40 13.68
N TYR A 105 -21.74 -0.96 14.81
CA TYR A 105 -22.47 -0.95 16.07
C TYR A 105 -23.71 -0.04 15.97
N ALA A 106 -23.57 1.19 15.50
CA ALA A 106 -24.72 2.07 15.29
C ALA A 106 -25.78 1.47 14.35
N LEU A 107 -25.35 0.80 13.27
CA LEU A 107 -26.26 0.10 12.37
C LEU A 107 -27.05 -0.99 13.09
N LEU A 108 -26.38 -1.81 13.92
CA LEU A 108 -27.03 -2.93 14.63
C LEU A 108 -27.99 -2.49 15.73
N GLU A 109 -27.73 -1.33 16.37
CA GLU A 109 -28.66 -0.70 17.30
C GLU A 109 -29.94 -0.21 16.60
N GLU A 110 -29.81 0.36 15.39
CA GLU A 110 -30.95 0.83 14.60
C GLU A 110 -31.68 -0.32 13.89
N ASN A 111 -30.93 -1.25 13.31
CA ASN A 111 -31.44 -2.37 12.52
C ASN A 111 -30.76 -3.69 12.95
N PRO A 112 -31.38 -4.47 13.86
CA PRO A 112 -30.80 -5.74 14.32
C PRO A 112 -30.75 -6.86 13.26
N GLU A 113 -31.38 -6.67 12.10
CA GLU A 113 -31.41 -7.64 10.99
C GLU A 113 -31.00 -6.99 9.66
N PRO A 114 -29.78 -6.44 9.56
CA PRO A 114 -29.41 -5.71 8.36
C PRO A 114 -29.27 -6.64 7.17
N SER A 115 -29.85 -6.24 6.04
CA SER A 115 -29.54 -6.85 4.76
C SER A 115 -28.11 -6.51 4.34
N ARG A 116 -27.59 -7.25 3.35
CA ARG A 116 -26.28 -6.90 2.76
C ARG A 116 -26.24 -5.45 2.24
N SER A 117 -27.34 -5.00 1.63
CA SER A 117 -27.46 -3.63 1.14
C SER A 117 -27.41 -2.59 2.26
N ASP A 118 -28.04 -2.87 3.41
CA ASP A 118 -28.01 -1.97 4.57
C ASP A 118 -26.60 -1.84 5.13
N ILE A 119 -25.87 -2.97 5.23
CA ILE A 119 -24.48 -2.98 5.67
C ILE A 119 -23.60 -2.15 4.71
N GLN A 120 -23.72 -2.37 3.41
CA GLN A 120 -22.95 -1.63 2.40
C GLN A 120 -23.28 -0.14 2.43
N HIS A 121 -24.55 0.21 2.64
CA HIS A 121 -24.97 1.60 2.77
C HIS A 121 -24.40 2.26 4.03
N ALA A 122 -24.45 1.60 5.17
CA ALA A 122 -23.90 2.11 6.43
C ALA A 122 -22.38 2.32 6.33
N LEU A 123 -21.67 1.37 5.70
CA LEU A 123 -20.21 1.40 5.57
C LEU A 123 -19.67 2.25 4.40
N LYS A 124 -20.54 2.94 3.65
CA LYS A 124 -20.13 3.72 2.46
C LYS A 124 -19.04 4.77 2.75
N ASP A 125 -19.03 5.33 3.95
CA ASP A 125 -18.10 6.36 4.39
C ASP A 125 -16.97 5.79 5.27
N THR A 126 -16.79 4.46 5.30
CA THR A 126 -15.71 3.79 6.02
C THR A 126 -14.89 2.91 5.07
N LEU A 127 -13.71 3.40 4.69
CA LEU A 127 -12.87 2.77 3.68
C LEU A 127 -11.94 1.71 4.28
N CYS A 128 -11.76 0.60 3.55
CA CYS A 128 -10.76 -0.42 3.82
C CYS A 128 -9.88 -0.64 2.59
N ARG A 129 -8.63 -0.20 2.63
CA ARG A 129 -7.70 -0.36 1.49
C ARG A 129 -7.16 -1.77 1.35
N CYS A 130 -7.22 -2.58 2.42
CA CYS A 130 -6.89 -4.00 2.39
C CYS A 130 -7.94 -4.87 1.68
N ALA A 131 -9.07 -4.27 1.27
CA ALA A 131 -10.20 -4.92 0.60
C ALA A 131 -10.90 -5.99 1.45
N GLY A 132 -11.01 -5.77 2.76
CA GLY A 132 -11.67 -6.67 3.71
C GLY A 132 -13.20 -6.68 3.65
N TYR A 133 -13.83 -5.94 2.75
CA TYR A 133 -15.29 -5.75 2.71
C TYR A 133 -16.12 -7.04 2.80
N PRO A 134 -15.82 -8.13 2.04
CA PRO A 134 -16.62 -9.35 2.14
C PRO A 134 -16.53 -10.03 3.52
N THR A 135 -15.38 -9.93 4.19
CA THR A 135 -15.21 -10.49 5.54
C THR A 135 -15.85 -9.61 6.59
N ILE A 136 -15.78 -8.28 6.42
CA ILE A 136 -16.45 -7.31 7.28
C ILE A 136 -17.97 -7.47 7.21
N GLU A 137 -18.55 -7.55 6.00
CA GLU A 137 -19.99 -7.82 5.81
C GLU A 137 -20.44 -9.10 6.53
N ARG A 138 -19.68 -10.21 6.35
CA ARG A 138 -19.98 -11.49 7.03
C ARG A 138 -19.86 -11.39 8.55
N ALA A 139 -18.87 -10.67 9.05
CA ALA A 139 -18.70 -10.46 10.49
C ALA A 139 -19.89 -9.70 11.10
N ILE A 140 -20.36 -8.64 10.45
CA ILE A 140 -21.54 -7.87 10.90
C ILE A 140 -22.81 -8.74 10.89
N GLN A 141 -23.01 -9.53 9.82
CA GLN A 141 -24.15 -10.45 9.75
C GLN A 141 -24.09 -11.55 10.84
N ALA A 142 -22.89 -12.06 11.15
CA ALA A 142 -22.70 -13.04 12.22
C ALA A 142 -22.99 -12.44 13.60
N ALA A 143 -22.51 -11.23 13.86
CA ALA A 143 -22.81 -10.50 15.11
C ALA A 143 -24.32 -10.27 15.28
N ALA A 144 -25.01 -9.82 14.23
CA ALA A 144 -26.45 -9.65 14.23
C ALA A 144 -27.22 -10.92 14.59
N LYS A 145 -26.77 -12.07 14.11
CA LYS A 145 -27.37 -13.38 14.44
C LYS A 145 -27.09 -13.81 15.89
N SER A 146 -25.85 -13.63 16.34
CA SER A 146 -25.41 -14.00 17.70
C SER A 146 -26.17 -13.21 18.77
N SER A 147 -26.31 -11.91 18.62
CA SER A 147 -27.06 -11.04 19.55
C SER A 147 -28.51 -11.49 19.75
N ARG A 148 -29.16 -12.00 18.70
CA ARG A 148 -30.56 -12.47 18.76
C ARG A 148 -30.72 -13.85 19.40
N SER A 149 -29.76 -14.74 19.15
CA SER A 149 -29.84 -16.13 19.63
C SER A 149 -29.21 -16.32 21.02
N ASN A 150 -28.61 -15.28 21.59
CA ASN A 150 -27.82 -15.33 22.80
C ASN A 150 -26.75 -16.45 22.74
N SER A 151 -26.18 -16.66 21.54
CA SER A 151 -25.18 -17.68 21.25
C SER A 151 -23.83 -17.07 20.95
N THR A 152 -22.76 -17.83 21.19
CA THR A 152 -21.40 -17.40 20.80
C THR A 152 -21.28 -17.28 19.28
N VAL A 153 -20.44 -16.34 18.82
CA VAL A 153 -20.14 -16.18 17.40
C VAL A 153 -19.24 -17.34 16.96
N GLU A 154 -19.80 -18.29 16.23
CA GLU A 154 -19.04 -19.44 15.71
C GLU A 154 -18.03 -19.00 14.65
N PRO A 155 -16.80 -19.51 14.68
CA PRO A 155 -15.81 -19.27 13.63
C PRO A 155 -16.29 -19.80 12.28
N GLN A 156 -16.20 -19.00 11.23
CA GLN A 156 -16.48 -19.50 9.89
C GLN A 156 -15.31 -20.35 9.38
N ILE A 157 -15.49 -21.66 9.35
CA ILE A 157 -14.53 -22.56 8.69
C ILE A 157 -14.80 -22.50 7.19
N ILE A 158 -13.91 -21.86 6.43
CA ILE A 158 -13.87 -22.00 4.97
C ILE A 158 -12.99 -23.21 4.70
N ALA A 159 -13.63 -24.38 4.56
CA ALA A 159 -12.91 -25.56 4.09
C ALA A 159 -12.51 -25.33 2.62
N ALA A 160 -11.23 -25.48 2.33
CA ALA A 160 -10.78 -25.65 0.96
C ALA A 160 -11.12 -27.10 0.56
N ASP A 161 -12.02 -27.29 -0.39
CA ASP A 161 -12.58 -28.59 -0.79
C ASP A 161 -11.56 -29.64 -1.30
N SER A 162 -10.27 -29.33 -1.30
CA SER A 162 -9.24 -30.19 -1.92
C SER A 162 -7.90 -30.27 -1.17
N TYR A 163 -7.81 -29.75 0.04
CA TYR A 163 -6.58 -29.76 0.82
C TYR A 163 -6.81 -30.46 2.16
N GLU A 164 -6.10 -31.55 2.41
CA GLU A 164 -6.03 -32.13 3.74
C GLU A 164 -5.05 -31.27 4.56
N PRO A 165 -5.53 -30.55 5.59
CA PRO A 165 -4.65 -29.77 6.44
C PRO A 165 -3.67 -30.70 7.15
N LYS A 166 -2.45 -30.25 7.32
CA LYS A 166 -1.55 -30.79 8.33
C LYS A 166 -2.12 -30.48 9.72
N ASP A 167 -1.41 -30.77 10.80
CA ASP A 167 -1.94 -30.55 12.16
C ASP A 167 -2.29 -29.07 12.42
N ILE A 168 -1.49 -28.14 11.92
CA ILE A 168 -1.65 -26.69 12.12
C ILE A 168 -1.74 -25.94 10.79
N ILE A 169 -0.82 -26.20 9.84
CA ILE A 169 -0.84 -25.55 8.52
C ILE A 169 -2.08 -25.98 7.74
N GLY A 170 -2.80 -24.98 7.21
CA GLY A 170 -4.06 -25.17 6.49
C GLY A 170 -5.29 -25.11 7.40
N THR A 171 -5.10 -25.06 8.73
CA THR A 171 -6.18 -24.76 9.66
C THR A 171 -6.37 -23.26 9.82
N ARG A 172 -7.52 -22.86 10.34
CA ARG A 172 -7.78 -21.46 10.62
C ARG A 172 -7.23 -21.09 11.99
N GLN A 173 -6.28 -20.18 12.03
CA GLN A 173 -5.74 -19.61 13.26
C GLN A 173 -6.17 -18.15 13.42
N ILE A 174 -6.44 -17.75 14.66
CA ILE A 174 -6.73 -16.37 15.01
C ILE A 174 -5.43 -15.56 14.97
N ARG A 175 -5.47 -14.39 14.41
CA ARG A 175 -4.33 -13.46 14.39
C ARG A 175 -3.97 -13.05 15.83
N PRO A 176 -2.69 -13.09 16.25
CA PRO A 176 -2.29 -12.73 17.61
C PRO A 176 -2.52 -11.24 17.94
N ASP A 177 -2.54 -10.38 16.91
CA ASP A 177 -2.74 -8.94 17.04
C ASP A 177 -4.21 -8.48 16.84
N ALA A 178 -5.16 -9.43 16.71
CA ALA A 178 -6.54 -9.12 16.37
C ALA A 178 -7.28 -8.40 17.50
N VAL A 179 -7.07 -8.84 18.76
CA VAL A 179 -7.73 -8.26 19.94
C VAL A 179 -7.36 -6.79 20.08
N ASP A 180 -6.08 -6.44 20.03
CA ASP A 180 -5.62 -5.06 20.14
C ASP A 180 -6.19 -4.17 19.04
N LYS A 181 -6.39 -4.72 17.83
CA LYS A 181 -6.94 -4.01 16.69
C LYS A 181 -8.44 -3.72 16.81
N VAL A 182 -9.22 -4.66 17.36
CA VAL A 182 -10.66 -4.47 17.53
C VAL A 182 -11.02 -3.66 18.78
N THR A 183 -10.14 -3.60 19.77
CA THR A 183 -10.33 -2.79 20.99
C THR A 183 -9.76 -1.38 20.90
N GLY A 184 -9.01 -1.08 19.84
CA GLY A 184 -8.28 0.18 19.69
C GLY A 184 -6.97 0.27 20.47
N ALA A 185 -6.57 -0.81 21.17
CA ALA A 185 -5.32 -0.88 21.92
C ALA A 185 -4.08 -0.93 21.03
N ALA A 186 -4.22 -1.39 19.78
CA ALA A 186 -3.13 -1.46 18.79
C ALA A 186 -2.48 -0.10 18.56
N LYS A 187 -1.15 -0.04 18.72
CA LYS A 187 -0.36 1.19 18.57
C LYS A 187 0.31 1.22 17.19
N PHE A 188 0.00 2.24 16.43
CA PHE A 188 0.71 2.62 15.20
C PHE A 188 1.72 3.73 15.51
N THR A 189 2.57 4.07 14.56
CA THR A 189 3.66 5.02 14.81
C THR A 189 3.18 6.36 15.38
N ASP A 190 2.07 6.91 14.85
CA ASP A 190 1.52 8.19 15.34
C ASP A 190 0.99 8.12 16.78
N ASP A 191 0.64 6.92 17.27
CA ASP A 191 0.12 6.74 18.63
C ASP A 191 1.22 6.79 19.72
N LEU A 192 2.50 6.72 19.31
CA LEU A 192 3.63 6.72 20.24
C LEU A 192 3.95 8.13 20.73
N LYS A 193 4.31 8.23 22.01
CA LYS A 193 4.71 9.47 22.67
C LYS A 193 5.97 9.22 23.50
N PHE A 194 6.91 10.15 23.44
CA PHE A 194 8.15 10.11 24.20
C PHE A 194 8.30 11.39 25.04
N PRO A 195 8.90 11.33 26.23
CA PRO A 195 9.13 12.52 27.04
C PRO A 195 9.94 13.59 26.29
N GLY A 196 9.47 14.82 26.29
CA GLY A 196 10.14 15.94 25.62
C GLY A 196 10.12 15.86 24.07
N MET A 197 9.23 15.06 23.50
CA MET A 197 9.13 14.88 22.05
C MET A 197 8.73 16.18 21.34
N LEU A 198 9.51 16.53 20.33
CA LEU A 198 9.24 17.63 19.39
C LEU A 198 8.46 17.13 18.17
N HIS A 199 7.83 18.07 17.50
CA HIS A 199 7.08 17.82 16.25
C HIS A 199 7.79 18.45 15.07
N ALA A 200 7.91 17.70 13.97
CA ALA A 200 8.56 18.20 12.77
C ALA A 200 7.56 18.52 11.66
N ALA A 201 7.96 19.46 10.80
CA ALA A 201 7.31 19.76 9.53
C ALA A 201 8.36 20.05 8.45
N VAL A 202 8.00 19.86 7.17
CA VAL A 202 8.89 20.00 6.03
C VAL A 202 8.43 21.14 5.14
N LYS A 203 9.35 22.04 4.78
CA LYS A 203 9.13 23.00 3.71
C LYS A 203 9.35 22.31 2.37
N ARG A 204 8.26 22.06 1.64
CA ARG A 204 8.29 21.53 0.29
C ARG A 204 8.56 22.63 -0.73
N ALA A 205 9.18 22.27 -1.84
CA ALA A 205 9.53 23.22 -2.89
C ALA A 205 8.28 23.88 -3.52
N GLY A 206 7.20 23.14 -3.74
CA GLY A 206 5.94 23.65 -4.27
C GLY A 206 5.98 24.05 -5.75
N ILE A 207 7.14 23.89 -6.42
CA ILE A 207 7.28 24.05 -7.88
C ILE A 207 7.77 22.74 -8.51
N PRO A 208 7.38 22.44 -9.75
CA PRO A 208 7.74 21.18 -10.39
C PRO A 208 9.21 21.14 -10.87
N HIS A 209 9.81 22.28 -11.24
CA HIS A 209 11.16 22.34 -11.76
C HIS A 209 11.75 23.74 -11.61
N GLY A 210 12.96 23.82 -11.07
CA GLY A 210 13.66 25.11 -10.91
C GLY A 210 14.96 24.97 -10.16
N ILE A 211 15.69 26.08 -10.04
CA ILE A 211 16.89 26.21 -9.20
C ILE A 211 16.53 27.00 -7.96
N LEU A 212 16.82 26.49 -6.77
CA LEU A 212 16.67 27.24 -5.52
C LEU A 212 17.73 28.33 -5.44
N LYS A 213 17.33 29.62 -5.59
CA LYS A 213 18.26 30.78 -5.63
C LYS A 213 18.46 31.39 -4.27
N HIS A 214 17.43 31.38 -3.44
CA HIS A 214 17.48 32.01 -2.12
C HIS A 214 16.56 31.24 -1.15
N LEU A 215 17.02 31.12 0.08
CA LEU A 215 16.28 30.50 1.18
C LEU A 215 16.48 31.34 2.45
N ASN A 216 15.40 31.92 3.00
CA ASN A 216 15.43 32.66 4.25
C ASN A 216 14.61 31.93 5.31
N ILE A 217 15.28 31.51 6.38
CA ILE A 217 14.71 30.76 7.51
C ILE A 217 14.59 31.58 8.79
N GLU A 218 15.06 32.85 8.82
CA GLU A 218 15.20 33.68 10.04
C GLU A 218 13.86 33.88 10.77
N ARG A 219 12.79 34.17 10.02
CA ARG A 219 11.45 34.35 10.59
C ARG A 219 10.93 33.04 11.22
N ALA A 220 11.13 31.92 10.55
CA ALA A 220 10.74 30.62 11.06
C ALA A 220 11.52 30.26 12.34
N ALA A 221 12.83 30.48 12.34
CA ALA A 221 13.70 30.17 13.47
C ALA A 221 13.43 31.05 14.70
N SER A 222 12.88 32.27 14.49
CA SER A 222 12.56 33.21 15.57
C SER A 222 11.16 33.04 16.18
N LEU A 223 10.32 32.16 15.63
CA LEU A 223 8.99 31.89 16.19
C LEU A 223 9.09 31.22 17.57
N PRO A 224 8.32 31.69 18.57
CA PRO A 224 8.27 31.04 19.88
C PRO A 224 7.86 29.56 19.76
N GLY A 225 8.58 28.67 20.44
CA GLY A 225 8.35 27.24 20.41
C GLY A 225 9.01 26.50 19.25
N VAL A 226 9.68 27.20 18.31
CA VAL A 226 10.57 26.58 17.32
C VAL A 226 11.92 26.29 17.98
N VAL A 227 12.39 25.04 17.88
CA VAL A 227 13.63 24.57 18.49
C VAL A 227 14.77 24.50 17.48
N ALA A 228 14.49 24.07 16.26
CA ALA A 228 15.49 24.00 15.18
C ALA A 228 14.84 24.17 13.80
N VAL A 229 15.60 24.82 12.89
CA VAL A 229 15.32 24.84 11.46
C VAL A 229 16.59 24.38 10.75
N LEU A 230 16.53 23.33 9.95
CA LEU A 230 17.68 22.80 9.21
C LEU A 230 17.48 22.93 7.71
N THR A 231 18.58 23.09 7.01
CA THR A 231 18.72 23.18 5.56
C THR A 231 19.72 22.13 5.05
N ALA A 232 19.96 22.06 3.75
CA ALA A 232 20.96 21.16 3.18
C ALA A 232 22.38 21.38 3.77
N ALA A 233 22.71 22.60 4.20
CA ALA A 233 24.00 22.93 4.82
C ALA A 233 24.23 22.25 6.18
N ASP A 234 23.18 21.77 6.83
CA ASP A 234 23.24 21.09 8.12
C ASP A 234 23.45 19.57 8.00
N ILE A 235 23.44 19.00 6.79
CA ILE A 235 23.68 17.60 6.54
C ILE A 235 25.17 17.31 6.63
N LEU A 236 25.57 16.45 7.58
CA LEU A 236 26.97 16.11 7.84
C LEU A 236 27.47 14.92 7.00
N GLY A 237 26.57 14.06 6.54
CA GLY A 237 26.86 12.88 5.74
C GLY A 237 26.51 13.05 4.27
N GLU A 238 25.91 12.02 3.69
CA GLU A 238 25.54 12.02 2.28
C GLU A 238 24.25 12.84 2.06
N GLN A 239 24.29 13.71 1.06
CA GLN A 239 23.16 14.57 0.69
C GLN A 239 22.02 13.78 0.06
N ASN A 240 22.35 12.74 -0.73
CA ASN A 240 21.38 11.97 -1.47
C ASN A 240 21.10 10.63 -0.81
N HIS A 241 19.86 10.21 -0.87
CA HIS A 241 19.40 8.88 -0.49
C HIS A 241 18.78 8.14 -1.68
N GLY A 242 18.41 6.88 -1.51
CA GLY A 242 17.76 6.06 -2.53
C GLY A 242 17.92 4.56 -2.25
N LEU A 243 17.16 3.73 -2.95
CA LEU A 243 17.13 2.28 -2.77
C LEU A 243 18.17 1.54 -3.63
N VAL A 244 18.30 1.94 -4.89
CA VAL A 244 19.21 1.34 -5.87
C VAL A 244 20.20 2.38 -6.36
N ILE A 245 19.71 3.56 -6.68
CA ILE A 245 20.49 4.73 -7.10
C ILE A 245 20.25 5.81 -6.06
N TYR A 246 21.32 6.41 -5.56
CA TYR A 246 21.27 7.47 -4.56
C TYR A 246 21.20 8.82 -5.27
N ASP A 247 20.04 9.12 -5.87
CA ASP A 247 19.82 10.32 -6.70
C ASP A 247 18.81 11.31 -6.12
N TRP A 248 18.20 10.97 -4.96
CA TRP A 248 17.18 11.78 -4.31
C TRP A 248 17.78 12.61 -3.16
N PRO A 249 17.86 13.94 -3.28
CA PRO A 249 18.36 14.79 -2.21
C PRO A 249 17.46 14.74 -0.97
N ALA A 250 18.03 14.57 0.20
CA ALA A 250 17.29 14.64 1.46
C ALA A 250 16.73 16.07 1.68
N ILE A 251 17.51 17.10 1.36
CA ILE A 251 17.13 18.51 1.37
C ILE A 251 17.84 19.20 0.20
N ILE A 252 17.10 19.95 -0.60
CA ILE A 252 17.65 20.74 -1.72
C ILE A 252 18.39 21.96 -1.18
N GLY A 253 19.64 22.13 -1.60
CA GLY A 253 20.48 23.28 -1.26
C GLY A 253 20.32 24.47 -2.18
N ILE A 254 20.79 25.67 -1.72
CA ILE A 254 20.84 26.86 -2.56
C ILE A 254 21.77 26.61 -3.76
N GLY A 255 21.31 26.91 -4.96
CA GLY A 255 21.98 26.63 -6.22
C GLY A 255 21.64 25.26 -6.81
N GLU A 256 20.99 24.38 -6.06
CA GLU A 256 20.59 23.06 -6.51
C GLU A 256 19.22 23.05 -7.21
N ARG A 257 18.96 21.95 -7.90
CA ARG A 257 17.78 21.75 -8.74
C ARG A 257 16.65 21.07 -7.99
N VAL A 258 15.49 21.71 -7.94
CA VAL A 258 14.20 21.12 -7.62
C VAL A 258 13.71 20.35 -8.84
N ARG A 259 13.29 19.10 -8.68
CA ARG A 259 12.83 18.24 -9.78
C ARG A 259 11.35 17.89 -9.71
N TYR A 260 10.71 18.04 -8.53
CA TYR A 260 9.26 17.89 -8.39
C TYR A 260 8.74 18.71 -7.20
N VAL A 261 7.44 18.89 -7.14
CA VAL A 261 6.76 19.73 -6.13
C VAL A 261 7.01 19.31 -4.68
N GLY A 262 7.30 18.03 -4.45
CA GLY A 262 7.50 17.44 -3.12
C GLY A 262 8.93 17.48 -2.58
N ASP A 263 9.91 18.00 -3.35
CA ASP A 263 11.28 18.16 -2.86
C ASP A 263 11.32 18.96 -1.56
N SER A 264 12.16 18.54 -0.61
CA SER A 264 12.36 19.25 0.67
C SER A 264 13.39 20.34 0.52
N VAL A 265 13.15 21.55 1.03
CA VAL A 265 14.10 22.65 1.02
C VAL A 265 14.53 23.10 2.41
N ALA A 266 13.73 22.81 3.44
CA ALA A 266 14.08 22.97 4.85
C ALA A 266 13.19 22.09 5.71
N ILE A 267 13.64 21.78 6.94
CA ILE A 267 12.90 21.02 7.94
C ILE A 267 12.90 21.77 9.28
N VAL A 268 11.79 21.65 10.00
CA VAL A 268 11.58 22.38 11.27
C VAL A 268 11.26 21.38 12.37
N ALA A 269 11.82 21.60 13.58
CA ALA A 269 11.37 20.98 14.82
C ALA A 269 10.82 22.04 15.79
N ALA A 270 9.66 21.79 16.37
CA ALA A 270 8.99 22.68 17.31
C ALA A 270 8.30 21.92 18.45
N GLU A 271 7.88 22.64 19.49
CA GLU A 271 7.21 22.09 20.67
C GLU A 271 5.82 21.48 20.36
N SER A 272 5.17 21.94 19.28
CA SER A 272 3.92 21.36 18.80
C SER A 272 3.87 21.29 17.27
N ARG A 273 2.98 20.43 16.76
CA ARG A 273 2.76 20.30 15.30
C ARG A 273 2.28 21.60 14.67
N GLU A 274 1.40 22.32 15.36
CA GLU A 274 0.85 23.60 14.89
C GLU A 274 1.96 24.64 14.73
N ILE A 275 2.88 24.75 15.70
CA ILE A 275 4.02 25.67 15.63
C ILE A 275 4.95 25.26 14.49
N ALA A 276 5.25 23.97 14.31
CA ALA A 276 6.08 23.49 13.22
C ALA A 276 5.49 23.84 11.84
N LEU A 277 4.17 23.65 11.66
CA LEU A 277 3.46 23.99 10.42
C LEU A 277 3.43 25.53 10.18
N GLN A 278 3.23 26.32 11.24
CA GLN A 278 3.30 27.79 11.13
C GLN A 278 4.72 28.26 10.75
N ALA A 279 5.74 27.65 11.33
CA ALA A 279 7.13 27.98 11.02
C ALA A 279 7.48 27.69 9.56
N VAL A 280 7.06 26.55 9.03
CA VAL A 280 7.25 26.21 7.60
C VAL A 280 6.67 27.26 6.66
N GLN A 281 5.53 27.87 7.02
CA GLN A 281 4.92 28.95 6.22
C GLN A 281 5.73 30.25 6.24
N GLN A 282 6.56 30.46 7.27
CA GLN A 282 7.43 31.65 7.38
C GLN A 282 8.77 31.50 6.64
N ILE A 283 9.07 30.31 6.10
CA ILE A 283 10.26 30.06 5.28
C ILE A 283 10.04 30.61 3.88
N GLU A 284 10.87 31.59 3.47
CA GLU A 284 10.83 32.16 2.13
C GLU A 284 11.84 31.43 1.22
N ALA A 285 11.35 30.84 0.13
CA ALA A 285 12.17 30.20 -0.89
C ALA A 285 11.93 30.87 -2.24
N VAL A 286 13.00 31.27 -2.92
CA VAL A 286 12.94 31.91 -4.25
C VAL A 286 13.59 31.00 -5.27
N TYR A 287 12.89 30.74 -6.34
CA TYR A 287 13.31 29.83 -7.40
C TYR A 287 13.49 30.56 -8.73
N GLU A 288 14.44 30.09 -9.52
CA GLU A 288 14.51 30.33 -10.96
C GLU A 288 13.77 29.18 -11.65
N PRO A 289 12.57 29.41 -12.22
CA PRO A 289 11.81 28.34 -12.86
C PRO A 289 12.53 27.79 -14.09
N LEU A 290 12.42 26.47 -14.30
CA LEU A 290 12.92 25.79 -15.48
C LEU A 290 11.77 25.15 -16.25
N GLU A 291 12.00 24.81 -17.53
CA GLU A 291 11.04 24.10 -18.36
C GLU A 291 10.71 22.73 -17.74
N VAL A 292 9.42 22.38 -17.71
CA VAL A 292 8.90 21.15 -17.12
C VAL A 292 8.72 20.09 -18.20
N VAL A 293 9.14 18.86 -17.91
CA VAL A 293 8.84 17.68 -18.71
C VAL A 293 8.12 16.63 -17.85
N ALA A 294 6.83 16.43 -18.14
CA ALA A 294 5.97 15.50 -17.38
C ALA A 294 5.55 14.25 -18.20
N ASP A 295 5.84 14.23 -19.51
CA ASP A 295 5.54 13.11 -20.39
C ASP A 295 6.81 12.28 -20.64
N PRO A 296 6.82 10.96 -20.29
CA PRO A 296 7.98 10.11 -20.51
C PRO A 296 8.36 9.93 -21.98
N VAL A 297 7.41 10.07 -22.93
CA VAL A 297 7.72 10.04 -24.38
C VAL A 297 8.47 11.30 -24.77
N ARG A 298 7.99 12.47 -24.36
CA ARG A 298 8.66 13.76 -24.56
C ARG A 298 10.04 13.80 -23.91
N ALA A 299 10.18 13.22 -22.70
CA ALA A 299 11.45 13.17 -21.98
C ALA A 299 12.57 12.44 -22.72
N LYS A 300 12.24 11.56 -23.69
CA LYS A 300 13.21 10.83 -24.51
C LYS A 300 13.72 11.64 -25.71
N GLU A 301 13.04 12.70 -26.12
CA GLU A 301 13.43 13.48 -27.27
C GLU A 301 14.75 14.23 -27.04
N ALA A 302 15.52 14.45 -28.09
CA ALA A 302 16.86 15.01 -27.98
C ALA A 302 16.90 16.47 -27.47
N ASP A 303 15.82 17.21 -27.68
CA ASP A 303 15.62 18.60 -27.24
C ASP A 303 14.85 18.75 -25.94
N ALA A 304 14.53 17.64 -25.25
CA ALA A 304 13.88 17.67 -23.95
C ALA A 304 14.78 18.28 -22.87
N PRO A 305 14.20 19.04 -21.90
CA PRO A 305 14.96 19.51 -20.76
C PRO A 305 15.65 18.37 -20.02
N GLN A 306 16.96 18.51 -19.79
CA GLN A 306 17.73 17.49 -19.08
C GLN A 306 17.55 17.64 -17.57
N LEU A 307 17.02 16.58 -16.91
CA LEU A 307 16.71 16.56 -15.48
C LEU A 307 17.87 16.06 -14.62
N HIS A 308 18.62 15.07 -15.11
CA HIS A 308 19.79 14.49 -14.45
C HIS A 308 21.04 14.63 -15.32
N GLU A 309 22.24 14.56 -14.72
CA GLU A 309 23.50 14.72 -15.43
C GLU A 309 23.69 13.75 -16.60
N ASN A 310 23.16 12.55 -16.47
CA ASN A 310 23.21 11.51 -17.50
C ASN A 310 22.01 11.49 -18.45
N GLY A 311 21.20 12.57 -18.46
CA GLY A 311 19.98 12.67 -19.25
C GLY A 311 18.73 12.15 -18.53
N ASN A 312 17.64 11.99 -19.30
CA ASN A 312 16.33 11.63 -18.74
C ASN A 312 16.07 10.11 -18.80
N MET A 313 16.96 9.32 -19.37
CA MET A 313 16.77 7.87 -19.45
C MET A 313 17.44 7.17 -18.28
N LEU A 314 16.65 6.72 -17.30
CA LEU A 314 17.14 5.87 -16.21
C LEU A 314 17.67 4.54 -16.74
N LYS A 315 16.89 3.88 -17.63
CA LYS A 315 17.28 2.59 -18.22
C LYS A 315 16.53 2.26 -19.51
N HIS A 316 17.21 1.62 -20.44
CA HIS A 316 16.61 0.93 -21.59
C HIS A 316 16.65 -0.58 -21.37
N ILE A 317 15.47 -1.19 -21.17
CA ILE A 317 15.31 -2.62 -20.91
C ILE A 317 14.89 -3.31 -22.19
N LYS A 318 15.52 -4.45 -22.52
CA LYS A 318 15.33 -5.17 -23.77
C LYS A 318 15.06 -6.64 -23.54
N VAL A 319 14.02 -7.17 -24.19
CA VAL A 319 13.73 -8.61 -24.30
C VAL A 319 13.74 -9.01 -25.77
N ARG A 320 14.38 -10.14 -26.07
CA ARG A 320 14.53 -10.65 -27.44
C ARG A 320 14.38 -12.17 -27.44
N LYS A 321 13.44 -12.68 -28.27
CA LYS A 321 13.20 -14.11 -28.49
C LYS A 321 12.84 -14.32 -29.96
N GLY A 322 13.57 -15.21 -30.65
CA GLY A 322 13.31 -15.55 -32.07
C GLY A 322 13.57 -14.40 -33.04
N ASP A 323 12.87 -14.42 -34.18
CA ASP A 323 12.97 -13.46 -35.29
C ASP A 323 11.62 -12.77 -35.54
N MET A 324 11.53 -11.48 -35.22
CA MET A 324 10.30 -10.70 -35.36
C MET A 324 9.89 -10.48 -36.83
N ALA A 325 10.86 -10.33 -37.72
CA ALA A 325 10.56 -10.13 -39.14
C ALA A 325 9.91 -11.39 -39.74
N GLN A 326 10.44 -12.55 -39.39
CA GLN A 326 9.83 -13.83 -39.79
C GLN A 326 8.46 -14.00 -39.10
N GLY A 327 8.35 -13.72 -37.81
CA GLY A 327 7.08 -13.86 -37.11
C GLY A 327 5.94 -13.03 -37.70
N PHE A 328 6.18 -11.77 -38.06
CA PHE A 328 5.16 -10.93 -38.69
C PHE A 328 4.91 -11.32 -40.17
N LYS A 329 5.89 -11.89 -40.85
CA LYS A 329 5.70 -12.43 -42.22
C LYS A 329 4.83 -13.69 -42.22
N GLU A 330 4.95 -14.51 -41.17
CA GLU A 330 4.16 -15.73 -41.01
C GLU A 330 2.75 -15.47 -40.48
N ALA A 331 2.50 -14.32 -39.85
CA ALA A 331 1.20 -13.95 -39.31
C ALA A 331 0.18 -13.71 -40.44
N ASP A 332 -1.04 -14.22 -40.24
CA ASP A 332 -2.19 -13.96 -41.12
C ASP A 332 -2.91 -12.67 -40.74
N ILE A 333 -2.86 -12.33 -39.46
CA ILE A 333 -3.51 -11.17 -38.86
C ILE A 333 -2.48 -10.39 -38.03
N ILE A 334 -2.46 -9.08 -38.25
CA ILE A 334 -1.70 -8.14 -37.40
C ILE A 334 -2.68 -7.21 -36.68
N LEU A 335 -2.50 -7.10 -35.34
CA LEU A 335 -3.21 -6.15 -34.50
C LEU A 335 -2.20 -5.28 -33.80
N GLU A 336 -2.47 -3.98 -33.74
CA GLU A 336 -1.61 -3.01 -33.02
C GLU A 336 -2.48 -2.00 -32.28
N HIS A 337 -2.10 -1.69 -31.04
CA HIS A 337 -2.74 -0.66 -30.24
C HIS A 337 -1.80 -0.08 -29.19
N THR A 338 -2.05 1.16 -28.80
CA THR A 338 -1.34 1.84 -27.72
C THR A 338 -2.27 2.03 -26.52
N PHE A 339 -1.80 1.66 -25.35
CA PHE A 339 -2.50 1.75 -24.07
C PHE A 339 -1.78 2.73 -23.16
N HIS A 340 -2.53 3.31 -22.24
CA HIS A 340 -2.01 4.19 -21.19
C HIS A 340 -2.52 3.73 -19.84
N THR A 341 -1.60 3.57 -18.88
CA THR A 341 -1.95 3.39 -17.48
C THR A 341 -1.61 4.68 -16.75
N GLN A 342 -2.48 5.09 -15.84
CA GLN A 342 -2.29 6.32 -15.08
C GLN A 342 -1.40 6.12 -13.86
N THR A 343 -0.89 7.22 -13.35
CA THR A 343 -0.35 7.33 -11.99
C THR A 343 -1.43 6.97 -10.97
N THR A 344 -1.07 6.18 -9.96
CA THR A 344 -2.00 5.76 -8.90
C THR A 344 -1.29 5.80 -7.56
N ASP A 345 -1.95 6.34 -6.55
CA ASP A 345 -1.47 6.33 -5.16
C ASP A 345 -1.85 5.02 -4.45
N HIS A 346 -1.00 4.56 -3.55
CA HIS A 346 -1.25 3.39 -2.69
C HIS A 346 -2.47 3.62 -1.80
N ALA A 347 -2.64 4.84 -1.32
CA ALA A 347 -3.73 5.26 -0.44
C ALA A 347 -3.92 4.32 0.76
N PHE A 348 -2.81 3.84 1.35
CA PHE A 348 -2.87 3.14 2.63
C PHE A 348 -3.52 4.02 3.69
N MET A 349 -4.27 3.40 4.62
CA MET A 349 -5.10 4.16 5.56
C MET A 349 -4.27 4.97 6.56
N GLU A 350 -3.14 4.44 7.02
CA GLU A 350 -2.19 5.11 7.89
C GLU A 350 -1.26 6.02 7.08
N PRO A 351 -1.31 7.37 7.25
CA PRO A 351 -0.32 8.27 6.67
C PRO A 351 1.09 7.97 7.21
N GLU A 352 2.11 8.48 6.52
CA GLU A 352 3.51 8.31 6.90
C GLU A 352 3.81 9.03 8.22
N CYS A 353 4.38 8.28 9.14
CA CYS A 353 4.87 8.78 10.41
C CYS A 353 6.22 8.16 10.74
N SER A 354 7.15 8.98 11.20
CA SER A 354 8.48 8.58 11.66
C SER A 354 8.81 9.28 12.97
N ILE A 355 9.37 8.54 13.93
CA ILE A 355 9.84 9.13 15.19
C ILE A 355 11.31 8.74 15.34
N ALA A 356 12.19 9.73 15.51
CA ALA A 356 13.59 9.54 15.80
C ALA A 356 13.86 9.86 17.27
N VAL A 357 14.50 8.94 17.99
CA VAL A 357 14.78 9.05 19.43
C VAL A 357 16.29 8.90 19.64
N PRO A 358 17.02 9.96 20.04
CA PRO A 358 18.41 9.84 20.43
C PRO A 358 18.54 9.11 21.76
N THR A 359 19.47 8.15 21.84
CA THR A 359 19.69 7.34 23.04
C THR A 359 20.92 7.81 23.84
N PRO A 360 21.00 7.56 25.16
CA PRO A 360 22.12 7.99 25.99
C PRO A 360 23.50 7.41 25.56
N ASP A 361 23.50 6.26 24.89
CA ASP A 361 24.70 5.61 24.36
C ASP A 361 25.09 6.13 22.94
N ASN A 362 24.58 7.29 22.58
CA ASN A 362 24.88 8.00 21.32
C ASN A 362 24.48 7.20 20.07
N ARG A 363 23.32 6.56 20.11
CA ARG A 363 22.64 5.92 18.99
C ARG A 363 21.35 6.67 18.65
N MET A 364 20.73 6.27 17.56
CA MET A 364 19.44 6.77 17.10
C MET A 364 18.47 5.62 16.92
N GLU A 365 17.35 5.63 17.60
CA GLU A 365 16.23 4.71 17.36
C GLU A 365 15.21 5.39 16.45
N ILE A 366 14.79 4.69 15.39
CA ILE A 366 13.79 5.15 14.42
C ILE A 366 12.57 4.26 14.52
N TYR A 367 11.47 4.79 15.05
CA TYR A 367 10.18 4.11 15.11
C TYR A 367 9.37 4.46 13.86
N VAL A 368 9.03 3.47 13.06
CA VAL A 368 8.38 3.68 11.75
C VAL A 368 7.66 2.43 11.26
N GLY A 369 6.55 2.62 10.56
CA GLY A 369 5.94 1.57 9.73
C GLY A 369 6.70 1.46 8.41
N SER A 370 7.68 0.57 8.31
CA SER A 370 8.54 0.38 7.13
C SER A 370 8.53 -1.05 6.61
N GLN A 371 8.53 -1.20 5.29
CA GLN A 371 8.67 -2.49 4.62
C GLN A 371 10.13 -2.95 4.48
N ILE A 372 11.11 -2.05 4.69
CA ILE A 372 12.53 -2.27 4.44
C ILE A 372 13.43 -1.69 5.55
N PRO A 373 13.24 -2.07 6.82
CA PRO A 373 13.92 -1.42 7.96
C PRO A 373 15.45 -1.41 7.86
N TYR A 374 16.06 -2.40 7.23
CA TYR A 374 17.53 -2.43 7.03
C TYR A 374 18.00 -1.38 6.02
N SER A 375 17.23 -1.13 4.95
CA SER A 375 17.54 -0.06 4.00
C SER A 375 17.32 1.31 4.63
N ASP A 376 16.27 1.49 5.45
CA ASP A 376 16.06 2.72 6.22
C ASP A 376 17.26 3.01 7.12
N ARG A 377 17.73 1.99 7.87
CA ARG A 377 18.92 2.09 8.72
C ARG A 377 20.14 2.59 7.96
N ASN A 378 20.43 1.98 6.80
CA ASN A 378 21.55 2.37 5.95
C ASN A 378 21.42 3.82 5.48
N GLN A 379 20.27 4.23 4.94
CA GLN A 379 20.06 5.58 4.41
C GLN A 379 20.15 6.65 5.52
N VAL A 380 19.54 6.41 6.68
CA VAL A 380 19.63 7.32 7.84
C VAL A 380 21.08 7.45 8.32
N ALA A 381 21.79 6.33 8.49
CA ALA A 381 23.18 6.33 8.94
C ALA A 381 24.09 7.14 8.00
N ARG A 382 23.96 6.92 6.68
CA ARG A 382 24.74 7.63 5.66
C ARG A 382 24.49 9.13 5.68
N THR A 383 23.24 9.57 5.80
CA THR A 383 22.89 10.99 5.85
C THR A 383 23.38 11.67 7.15
N LEU A 384 23.38 10.94 8.28
CA LEU A 384 23.97 11.42 9.53
C LEU A 384 25.51 11.40 9.52
N GLY A 385 26.15 10.73 8.56
CA GLY A 385 27.59 10.47 8.55
C GLY A 385 28.02 9.48 9.64
N TRP A 386 27.14 8.54 10.00
CA TRP A 386 27.33 7.56 11.06
C TRP A 386 27.53 6.14 10.50
N SER A 387 28.08 5.24 11.34
CA SER A 387 28.04 3.82 11.05
C SER A 387 26.63 3.25 11.31
N GLU A 388 26.28 2.17 10.61
CA GLU A 388 24.95 1.57 10.70
C GLU A 388 24.62 1.04 12.11
N GLU A 389 25.64 0.61 12.88
CA GLU A 389 25.48 0.09 14.25
C GLU A 389 24.95 1.15 15.21
N ARG A 390 25.09 2.44 14.86
CA ARG A 390 24.56 3.56 15.64
C ARG A 390 23.08 3.88 15.35
N VAL A 391 22.50 3.23 14.36
CA VAL A 391 21.09 3.42 14.00
C VAL A 391 20.34 2.11 14.17
N ARG A 392 19.21 2.15 14.88
CA ARG A 392 18.28 1.03 15.04
C ARG A 392 16.93 1.42 14.51
N VAL A 393 16.40 0.69 13.54
CA VAL A 393 15.03 0.86 13.07
C VAL A 393 14.11 -0.13 13.78
N ILE A 394 13.06 0.39 14.40
CA ILE A 394 12.08 -0.37 15.17
C ILE A 394 10.75 -0.34 14.40
N GLY A 395 10.47 -1.45 13.70
CA GLY A 395 9.25 -1.60 12.93
C GLY A 395 8.00 -1.53 13.81
N GLN A 396 7.06 -0.67 13.46
CA GLN A 396 5.76 -0.53 14.10
C GLN A 396 4.68 -1.25 13.29
N LEU A 397 3.50 -1.44 13.89
CA LEU A 397 2.34 -1.88 13.14
C LEU A 397 2.10 -0.94 11.95
N MET A 398 1.78 -1.52 10.79
CA MET A 398 1.53 -0.76 9.57
C MET A 398 0.05 -0.80 9.19
N GLY A 399 -0.54 0.38 9.05
CA GLY A 399 -1.89 0.58 8.55
C GLY A 399 -2.02 0.46 7.03
N GLY A 400 -1.40 -0.60 6.46
CA GLY A 400 -1.23 -0.84 5.04
C GLY A 400 0.08 -0.27 4.50
N GLY A 401 0.57 -0.84 3.39
CA GLY A 401 1.79 -0.38 2.72
C GLY A 401 1.71 -0.56 1.22
N PHE A 402 1.40 -1.77 0.74
CA PHE A 402 1.19 -2.14 -0.68
C PHE A 402 2.41 -1.88 -1.58
N GLY A 403 3.61 -1.77 -1.00
CA GLY A 403 4.84 -1.34 -1.66
C GLY A 403 5.20 0.12 -1.41
N GLY A 404 4.26 0.95 -0.97
CA GLY A 404 4.49 2.37 -0.75
C GLY A 404 5.44 2.67 0.40
N LYS A 405 5.49 1.84 1.43
CA LYS A 405 6.40 2.02 2.56
C LYS A 405 7.76 1.31 2.35
N GLU A 406 8.17 1.17 1.07
CA GLU A 406 9.53 0.75 0.68
C GLU A 406 10.46 1.94 0.43
N ASP A 407 9.96 3.12 0.09
CA ASP A 407 10.76 4.34 0.03
C ASP A 407 10.77 5.05 1.39
N ILE A 408 11.88 5.75 1.68
CA ILE A 408 12.00 6.52 2.91
C ILE A 408 11.09 7.74 2.85
N ALA A 409 10.34 8.01 3.93
CA ALA A 409 9.31 9.04 3.92
C ALA A 409 9.59 10.22 4.88
N GLY A 410 10.15 9.98 6.01
CA GLY A 410 10.43 11.05 6.99
C GLY A 410 11.55 10.68 7.97
N GLN A 411 12.04 9.45 7.86
CA GLN A 411 13.04 8.88 8.77
C GLN A 411 14.31 9.73 8.81
N ILE A 412 14.83 10.15 7.66
CA ILE A 412 16.01 11.01 7.54
C ILE A 412 15.77 12.37 8.19
N HIS A 413 14.65 13.01 7.88
CA HIS A 413 14.31 14.34 8.40
C HIS A 413 14.15 14.32 9.92
N ALA A 414 13.42 13.34 10.46
CA ALA A 414 13.27 13.17 11.90
C ALA A 414 14.61 12.91 12.59
N ALA A 415 15.48 12.07 11.99
CA ALA A 415 16.80 11.76 12.51
C ALA A 415 17.75 12.97 12.53
N LEU A 416 17.78 13.77 11.46
CA LEU A 416 18.58 15.02 11.40
C LEU A 416 18.16 16.00 12.49
N LEU A 417 16.84 16.21 12.66
CA LEU A 417 16.30 17.10 13.69
C LEU A 417 16.55 16.56 15.10
N ALA A 418 16.37 15.25 15.33
CA ALA A 418 16.64 14.64 16.62
C ALA A 418 18.14 14.70 16.99
N ASN A 419 19.03 14.49 16.02
CA ASN A 419 20.47 14.65 16.21
C ASN A 419 20.85 16.09 16.58
N LYS A 420 20.21 17.08 15.95
CA LYS A 420 20.45 18.50 16.20
C LYS A 420 19.96 18.97 17.56
N THR A 421 18.78 18.51 17.96
CA THR A 421 18.08 18.99 19.17
C THR A 421 18.39 18.16 20.42
N GLY A 422 18.88 16.93 20.26
CA GLY A 422 19.04 15.98 21.36
C GLY A 422 17.71 15.47 21.94
N CYS A 423 16.57 15.78 21.30
CA CYS A 423 15.24 15.39 21.74
C CYS A 423 14.62 14.36 20.77
N PRO A 424 13.66 13.52 21.22
CA PRO A 424 12.81 12.76 20.32
C PRO A 424 12.08 13.70 19.35
N VAL A 425 11.98 13.33 18.07
CA VAL A 425 11.29 14.13 17.05
C VAL A 425 10.32 13.25 16.26
N LYS A 426 9.05 13.65 16.20
CA LYS A 426 7.99 13.03 15.40
C LYS A 426 7.75 13.87 14.15
N LEU A 427 7.81 13.23 12.98
CA LEU A 427 7.35 13.78 11.70
C LEU A 427 6.14 12.97 11.22
N LEU A 428 5.00 13.62 11.14
CA LEU A 428 3.73 13.06 10.65
C LEU A 428 3.27 13.86 9.44
N TRP A 429 3.13 13.19 8.28
CA TRP A 429 2.48 13.78 7.12
C TRP A 429 0.97 13.75 7.28
N ASP A 430 0.29 14.75 6.77
CA ASP A 430 -1.15 14.65 6.53
C ASP A 430 -1.43 13.95 5.18
N ARG A 431 -2.68 13.67 4.90
CA ARG A 431 -3.07 12.97 3.66
C ARG A 431 -2.71 13.77 2.40
N HIS A 432 -2.84 15.09 2.45
CA HIS A 432 -2.48 15.96 1.33
C HIS A 432 -0.98 15.87 1.02
N GLU A 433 -0.13 15.99 2.03
CA GLU A 433 1.33 15.84 1.89
C GLU A 433 1.70 14.42 1.40
N SER A 434 1.08 13.38 1.96
CA SER A 434 1.26 11.99 1.50
C SER A 434 0.95 11.85 0.01
N LEU A 435 -0.21 12.36 -0.45
CA LEU A 435 -0.59 12.31 -1.86
C LEU A 435 0.34 13.13 -2.76
N LEU A 436 0.91 14.22 -2.26
CA LEU A 436 1.80 15.10 -3.03
C LEU A 436 3.21 14.52 -3.19
N VAL A 437 3.74 13.91 -2.12
CA VAL A 437 5.18 13.60 -1.98
C VAL A 437 5.48 12.13 -2.22
N HIS A 438 4.59 11.25 -1.73
CA HIS A 438 4.82 9.81 -1.68
C HIS A 438 5.03 9.21 -3.09
N PRO A 439 5.93 8.23 -3.28
CA PRO A 439 6.10 7.54 -4.55
C PRO A 439 4.81 6.87 -5.05
N LYS A 440 4.60 6.89 -6.36
CA LYS A 440 3.38 6.44 -7.03
C LYS A 440 3.60 5.16 -7.85
N ARG A 441 2.51 4.61 -8.43
CA ARG A 441 2.60 3.64 -9.52
C ARG A 441 3.14 4.32 -10.77
N HIS A 442 4.07 3.70 -11.46
CA HIS A 442 4.58 4.14 -12.74
C HIS A 442 3.45 4.25 -13.77
N ALA A 443 3.11 5.46 -14.20
CA ALA A 443 2.32 5.66 -15.39
C ALA A 443 3.12 5.12 -16.59
N THR A 444 2.46 4.40 -17.50
CA THR A 444 3.17 3.74 -18.59
C THR A 444 2.35 3.80 -19.88
N GLN A 445 2.96 4.29 -20.96
CA GLN A 445 2.44 4.12 -22.32
C GLN A 445 2.97 2.80 -22.87
N ILE A 446 2.09 1.96 -23.42
CA ILE A 446 2.41 0.61 -23.89
C ILE A 446 1.84 0.41 -25.27
N ARG A 447 2.69 0.33 -26.28
CA ARG A 447 2.31 -0.11 -27.61
C ARG A 447 2.48 -1.62 -27.71
N VAL A 448 1.42 -2.31 -28.10
CA VAL A 448 1.41 -3.77 -28.30
C VAL A 448 1.06 -4.06 -29.77
N LYS A 449 1.88 -4.90 -30.41
CA LYS A 449 1.65 -5.40 -31.75
C LYS A 449 1.70 -6.91 -31.76
N LEU A 450 0.63 -7.55 -32.21
CA LEU A 450 0.48 -9.00 -32.27
C LEU A 450 0.49 -9.49 -33.74
N GLY A 451 1.24 -10.56 -33.99
CA GLY A 451 1.14 -11.36 -35.21
C GLY A 451 0.50 -12.71 -34.88
N VAL A 452 -0.60 -13.07 -35.57
CA VAL A 452 -1.47 -14.18 -35.19
C VAL A 452 -1.88 -14.97 -36.44
N LYS A 453 -2.02 -16.29 -36.32
CA LYS A 453 -2.62 -17.14 -37.37
C LYS A 453 -4.16 -17.04 -37.37
N ASN A 454 -4.79 -17.42 -38.47
CA ASN A 454 -6.25 -17.49 -38.59
C ASN A 454 -6.91 -18.42 -37.54
N ASP A 455 -6.17 -19.41 -37.05
CA ASP A 455 -6.63 -20.31 -36.01
C ASP A 455 -6.48 -19.72 -34.57
N GLY A 456 -5.97 -18.48 -34.46
CA GLY A 456 -5.76 -17.79 -33.19
C GLY A 456 -4.43 -18.08 -32.51
N SER A 457 -3.51 -18.82 -33.12
CA SER A 457 -2.18 -19.09 -32.57
C SER A 457 -1.31 -17.83 -32.62
N LEU A 458 -0.73 -17.45 -31.50
CA LEU A 458 0.21 -16.32 -31.38
C LEU A 458 1.55 -16.69 -32.00
N VAL A 459 1.98 -15.92 -32.98
CA VAL A 459 3.28 -16.10 -33.66
C VAL A 459 4.30 -15.08 -33.18
N ALA A 460 3.90 -13.82 -33.09
CA ALA A 460 4.78 -12.72 -32.72
C ALA A 460 4.11 -11.76 -31.75
N VAL A 461 4.87 -11.33 -30.72
CA VAL A 461 4.46 -10.28 -29.78
C VAL A 461 5.55 -9.22 -29.71
N GLU A 462 5.23 -8.00 -30.13
CA GLU A 462 6.12 -6.85 -29.97
C GLU A 462 5.50 -5.84 -29.02
N THR A 463 6.28 -5.37 -28.05
CA THR A 463 5.86 -4.35 -27.09
C THR A 463 6.89 -3.24 -26.98
N GLU A 464 6.42 -2.00 -26.90
CA GLU A 464 7.23 -0.84 -26.60
C GLU A 464 6.59 -0.07 -25.45
N LEU A 465 7.37 0.14 -24.38
CA LEU A 465 6.91 0.74 -23.16
C LEU A 465 7.69 2.03 -22.86
N PHE A 466 6.99 3.08 -22.49
CA PHE A 466 7.54 4.30 -21.90
C PHE A 466 7.02 4.39 -20.48
N GLY A 467 7.87 4.10 -19.50
CA GLY A 467 7.51 4.13 -18.09
C GLY A 467 8.00 5.41 -17.41
N ASP A 468 7.09 6.12 -16.79
CA ASP A 468 7.38 7.31 -16.01
C ASP A 468 7.90 6.93 -14.63
N THR A 469 9.18 7.20 -14.34
CA THR A 469 9.76 6.98 -13.01
C THR A 469 9.70 8.23 -12.12
N GLY A 470 9.19 9.34 -12.65
CA GLY A 470 9.16 10.61 -11.94
C GLY A 470 10.53 11.24 -11.75
N ALA A 471 10.67 12.08 -10.74
CA ALA A 471 11.85 12.90 -10.50
C ALA A 471 13.10 12.11 -10.10
N TYR A 472 12.94 10.94 -9.49
CA TYR A 472 14.03 10.13 -8.94
C TYR A 472 13.84 8.63 -9.21
N ALA A 473 14.95 7.87 -9.14
CA ALA A 473 15.00 6.48 -9.54
C ALA A 473 14.12 5.55 -8.70
N SER A 474 14.10 5.71 -7.37
CA SER A 474 13.42 4.76 -6.47
C SER A 474 13.63 3.31 -6.92
N LEU A 475 12.56 2.58 -7.24
CA LEU A 475 12.59 1.21 -7.81
C LEU A 475 12.19 1.17 -9.30
N GLY A 476 12.22 2.31 -10.01
CA GLY A 476 11.79 2.42 -11.41
C GLY A 476 12.44 1.40 -12.33
N GLU A 477 13.76 1.21 -12.23
CA GLU A 477 14.47 0.19 -13.01
C GLU A 477 13.89 -1.21 -12.80
N LYS A 478 13.63 -1.60 -11.56
CA LYS A 478 13.17 -2.95 -11.20
C LYS A 478 11.70 -3.18 -11.59
N VAL A 479 10.85 -2.19 -11.33
CA VAL A 479 9.43 -2.24 -11.70
C VAL A 479 9.27 -2.35 -13.23
N LEU A 480 9.96 -1.50 -13.97
CA LEU A 480 9.85 -1.47 -15.43
C LEU A 480 10.55 -2.66 -16.10
N THR A 481 11.61 -3.21 -15.50
CA THR A 481 12.15 -4.52 -15.92
C THR A 481 11.09 -5.60 -15.84
N ARG A 482 10.31 -5.63 -14.76
CA ARG A 482 9.26 -6.62 -14.59
C ARG A 482 8.08 -6.38 -15.56
N ALA A 483 7.67 -5.15 -15.78
CA ALA A 483 6.69 -4.82 -16.81
C ALA A 483 7.13 -5.34 -18.19
N THR A 484 8.40 -5.15 -18.53
CA THR A 484 8.98 -5.57 -19.82
C THR A 484 9.03 -7.09 -19.98
N THR A 485 9.53 -7.80 -18.95
CA THR A 485 9.67 -9.27 -19.00
C THR A 485 8.34 -10.00 -18.97
N HIS A 486 7.23 -9.34 -18.58
CA HIS A 486 5.89 -9.89 -18.54
C HIS A 486 4.98 -9.33 -19.65
N SER A 487 5.51 -8.49 -20.56
CA SER A 487 4.69 -7.76 -21.52
C SER A 487 4.05 -8.61 -22.61
N SER A 488 4.52 -9.84 -22.83
CA SER A 488 3.87 -10.81 -23.71
C SER A 488 2.74 -11.60 -23.05
N GLY A 489 2.45 -11.36 -21.76
CA GLY A 489 1.50 -12.16 -20.99
C GLY A 489 1.97 -13.59 -20.76
N PRO A 490 1.13 -14.45 -20.14
CA PRO A 490 1.45 -15.85 -19.89
C PRO A 490 1.18 -16.72 -21.13
N TYR A 491 1.60 -16.24 -22.30
CA TYR A 491 1.33 -16.86 -23.60
C TYR A 491 2.59 -17.35 -24.29
N ASP A 492 2.44 -18.48 -25.00
CA ASP A 492 3.52 -19.13 -25.74
C ASP A 492 3.61 -18.55 -27.16
N ALA A 493 4.28 -17.41 -27.31
CA ALA A 493 4.59 -16.81 -28.60
C ALA A 493 5.95 -17.30 -29.09
N LEU A 494 6.05 -17.64 -30.39
CA LEU A 494 7.31 -18.10 -31.00
C LEU A 494 8.36 -16.99 -31.02
N HIS A 495 7.94 -15.77 -31.33
CA HIS A 495 8.81 -14.61 -31.44
C HIS A 495 8.32 -13.51 -30.50
N ALA A 496 9.23 -12.92 -29.73
CA ALA A 496 8.91 -11.82 -28.81
C ALA A 496 10.01 -10.77 -28.78
N ARG A 497 9.58 -9.51 -28.83
CA ARG A 497 10.45 -8.35 -28.66
C ARG A 497 9.79 -7.38 -27.71
N ALA A 498 10.52 -6.94 -26.70
CA ALA A 498 10.10 -5.83 -25.87
C ALA A 498 11.24 -4.82 -25.70
N ASP A 499 10.89 -3.55 -25.82
CA ASP A 499 11.73 -2.41 -25.49
C ASP A 499 11.00 -1.54 -24.47
N CYS A 500 11.64 -1.24 -23.35
CA CYS A 500 11.09 -0.35 -22.33
C CYS A 500 12.09 0.74 -22.01
N TYR A 501 11.63 1.98 -22.06
CA TYR A 501 12.38 3.16 -21.67
C TYR A 501 11.85 3.64 -20.33
N ALA A 502 12.65 3.47 -19.26
CA ALA A 502 12.40 4.04 -17.95
C ALA A 502 12.87 5.51 -17.99
N MET A 503 11.95 6.44 -17.82
CA MET A 503 12.22 7.86 -18.06
C MET A 503 12.03 8.68 -16.78
N TYR A 504 12.98 9.54 -16.49
CA TYR A 504 12.82 10.61 -15.51
C TYR A 504 11.90 11.71 -16.05
N THR A 505 11.05 12.25 -15.19
CA THR A 505 10.16 13.38 -15.45
C THR A 505 10.08 14.29 -14.22
N ASN A 506 9.37 15.42 -14.31
CA ASN A 506 9.10 16.27 -13.15
C ASN A 506 7.88 15.84 -12.33
N ASN A 507 7.35 14.65 -12.57
CA ASN A 507 6.28 14.07 -11.77
C ASN A 507 6.81 13.57 -10.41
N PRO A 508 5.93 13.34 -9.41
CA PRO A 508 6.33 12.64 -8.20
C PRO A 508 7.04 11.32 -8.53
N PRO A 509 8.06 10.93 -7.76
CA PRO A 509 8.75 9.67 -7.98
C PRO A 509 7.78 8.49 -8.06
N ALA A 510 8.13 7.46 -8.82
CA ALA A 510 7.36 6.24 -8.90
C ALA A 510 8.18 5.07 -8.33
N GLY A 511 7.58 4.34 -7.39
CA GLY A 511 8.22 3.26 -6.63
C GLY A 511 7.52 1.92 -6.76
N ALA A 512 7.74 1.06 -5.77
CA ALA A 512 7.04 -0.20 -5.67
C ALA A 512 5.55 0.02 -5.45
N PHE A 513 4.72 -0.70 -6.17
CA PHE A 513 3.30 -0.82 -5.88
C PHE A 513 2.83 -2.23 -6.26
N ARG A 514 1.98 -2.83 -5.42
CA ARG A 514 1.44 -4.20 -5.56
C ARG A 514 1.23 -4.60 -7.02
N GLY A 515 1.85 -5.74 -7.44
CA GLY A 515 1.93 -6.17 -8.83
C GLY A 515 3.26 -5.80 -9.50
N PHE A 516 3.93 -4.71 -9.07
CA PHE A 516 5.31 -4.35 -9.39
C PHE A 516 5.64 -4.40 -10.89
N GLY A 517 4.88 -3.68 -11.72
CA GLY A 517 5.07 -3.60 -13.19
C GLY A 517 4.21 -4.59 -13.99
N VAL A 518 3.84 -5.74 -13.44
CA VAL A 518 3.02 -6.74 -14.14
C VAL A 518 1.64 -6.20 -14.49
N LEU A 519 1.02 -5.39 -13.62
CA LEU A 519 -0.33 -4.86 -13.84
C LEU A 519 -0.43 -4.01 -15.10
N GLN A 520 0.58 -3.16 -15.36
CA GLN A 520 0.61 -2.29 -16.53
C GLN A 520 0.64 -3.11 -17.83
N SER A 521 1.55 -4.08 -17.91
CA SER A 521 1.67 -4.94 -19.09
C SER A 521 0.52 -5.95 -19.21
N ALA A 522 0.01 -6.50 -18.10
CA ALA A 522 -1.14 -7.39 -18.14
C ALA A 522 -2.39 -6.70 -18.68
N PHE A 523 -2.68 -5.47 -18.25
CA PHE A 523 -3.79 -4.68 -18.80
C PHE A 523 -3.71 -4.56 -20.33
N ALA A 524 -2.53 -4.23 -20.85
CA ALA A 524 -2.34 -4.03 -22.28
C ALA A 524 -2.49 -5.34 -23.07
N ILE A 525 -1.79 -6.41 -22.67
CA ILE A 525 -1.80 -7.67 -23.41
C ILE A 525 -3.16 -8.38 -23.32
N GLU A 526 -3.81 -8.39 -22.15
CA GLU A 526 -5.10 -9.03 -21.95
C GLU A 526 -6.21 -8.35 -22.74
N THR A 527 -6.18 -7.01 -22.82
CA THR A 527 -7.10 -6.26 -23.69
C THR A 527 -6.85 -6.56 -25.18
N MET A 528 -5.58 -6.76 -25.57
CA MET A 528 -5.27 -7.17 -26.94
C MET A 528 -5.78 -8.56 -27.29
N ILE A 529 -5.74 -9.51 -26.32
CA ILE A 529 -6.32 -10.85 -26.50
C ILE A 529 -7.85 -10.78 -26.65
N ASP A 530 -8.53 -9.93 -25.90
CA ASP A 530 -9.99 -9.72 -26.05
C ASP A 530 -10.33 -9.15 -27.43
N ARG A 531 -9.60 -8.12 -27.89
CA ARG A 531 -9.75 -7.57 -29.26
C ARG A 531 -9.46 -8.59 -30.36
N LEU A 532 -8.49 -9.47 -30.11
CA LEU A 532 -8.20 -10.56 -31.04
C LEU A 532 -9.35 -11.57 -31.07
N ALA A 533 -9.90 -11.93 -29.89
CA ALA A 533 -11.05 -12.83 -29.79
C ALA A 533 -12.28 -12.27 -30.55
N GLU A 534 -12.56 -10.98 -30.38
CA GLU A 534 -13.62 -10.28 -31.09
C GLU A 534 -13.39 -10.32 -32.62
N LYS A 535 -12.17 -10.00 -33.06
CA LYS A 535 -11.81 -10.00 -34.51
C LYS A 535 -11.94 -11.38 -35.14
N LEU A 536 -11.64 -12.44 -34.41
CA LEU A 536 -11.74 -13.82 -34.85
C LEU A 536 -13.15 -14.42 -34.67
N GLY A 537 -14.05 -13.74 -33.97
CA GLY A 537 -15.37 -14.26 -33.57
C GLY A 537 -15.27 -15.46 -32.65
N ARG A 538 -14.22 -15.51 -31.79
CA ARG A 538 -13.94 -16.63 -30.88
C ARG A 538 -14.24 -16.26 -29.43
N ASP A 539 -14.43 -17.30 -28.62
CA ASP A 539 -14.53 -17.14 -27.16
C ASP A 539 -13.17 -16.67 -26.60
N PRO A 540 -13.12 -15.60 -25.79
CA PRO A 540 -11.87 -15.05 -25.28
C PRO A 540 -11.15 -15.99 -24.29
N VAL A 541 -11.87 -16.89 -23.61
CA VAL A 541 -11.25 -17.88 -22.72
C VAL A 541 -10.60 -19.00 -23.53
N ASP A 542 -11.26 -19.47 -24.59
CA ASP A 542 -10.70 -20.50 -25.47
C ASP A 542 -9.42 -20.04 -26.16
N LEU A 543 -9.36 -18.75 -26.54
CA LEU A 543 -8.17 -18.18 -27.13
C LEU A 543 -7.00 -18.13 -26.13
N ARG A 544 -7.29 -17.77 -24.87
CA ARG A 544 -6.31 -17.80 -23.76
C ARG A 544 -5.84 -19.22 -23.49
N ARG A 545 -6.75 -20.18 -23.39
CA ARG A 545 -6.46 -21.61 -23.18
C ARG A 545 -5.56 -22.18 -24.29
N GLN A 546 -5.82 -21.83 -25.55
CA GLN A 546 -5.01 -22.27 -26.68
C GLN A 546 -3.57 -21.82 -26.57
N ASN A 547 -3.33 -20.54 -26.23
CA ASN A 547 -2.03 -19.92 -26.23
C ASN A 547 -1.33 -19.97 -24.87
N ALA A 548 -1.96 -20.50 -23.81
CA ALA A 548 -1.42 -20.53 -22.46
C ALA A 548 -0.09 -21.27 -22.36
N LEU A 549 0.84 -20.71 -21.62
CA LEU A 549 2.09 -21.38 -21.25
C LEU A 549 1.82 -22.71 -20.55
N ARG A 550 2.67 -23.71 -20.82
CA ARG A 550 2.59 -25.09 -20.31
C ARG A 550 4.00 -25.60 -20.04
N VAL A 551 4.10 -26.77 -19.41
CA VAL A 551 5.39 -27.47 -19.30
C VAL A 551 5.98 -27.68 -20.69
N GLY A 552 7.23 -27.33 -20.87
CA GLY A 552 7.95 -27.32 -22.15
C GLY A 552 7.91 -25.98 -22.91
N SER A 553 7.00 -25.06 -22.58
CA SER A 553 6.99 -23.71 -23.18
C SER A 553 8.24 -22.92 -22.79
N ILE A 554 8.64 -22.01 -23.69
CA ILE A 554 9.75 -21.08 -23.46
C ILE A 554 9.15 -19.68 -23.30
N THR A 555 9.42 -19.03 -22.15
CA THR A 555 8.99 -17.65 -21.91
C THR A 555 9.66 -16.65 -22.85
N ASN A 556 9.19 -15.41 -22.91
CA ASN A 556 9.81 -14.36 -23.71
C ASN A 556 11.24 -14.01 -23.27
N THR A 557 11.63 -14.37 -22.03
CA THR A 557 12.99 -14.22 -21.50
C THR A 557 13.90 -15.43 -21.73
N GLY A 558 13.40 -16.48 -22.42
CA GLY A 558 14.18 -17.67 -22.76
C GLY A 558 14.17 -18.77 -21.69
N GLN A 559 13.39 -18.64 -20.61
CA GLN A 559 13.26 -19.69 -19.60
C GLN A 559 12.37 -20.82 -20.14
N THR A 560 12.90 -22.05 -20.16
CA THR A 560 12.09 -23.25 -20.39
C THR A 560 11.37 -23.64 -19.12
N LEU A 561 10.05 -23.74 -19.18
CA LEU A 561 9.21 -24.16 -18.04
C LEU A 561 9.26 -25.69 -17.93
N LYS A 562 9.84 -26.19 -16.84
CA LYS A 562 10.09 -27.64 -16.63
C LYS A 562 9.09 -28.30 -15.70
N GLU A 563 8.56 -27.55 -14.74
CA GLU A 563 7.74 -28.07 -13.64
C GLU A 563 6.56 -27.15 -13.35
N SER A 564 5.49 -27.71 -12.78
CA SER A 564 4.35 -27.00 -12.16
C SER A 564 3.85 -25.75 -12.91
N VAL A 565 3.23 -25.92 -14.09
CA VAL A 565 2.56 -24.86 -14.83
C VAL A 565 1.06 -25.11 -14.81
N GLY A 566 0.38 -24.67 -13.75
CA GLY A 566 -1.06 -24.89 -13.51
C GLY A 566 -1.99 -23.93 -14.25
N LEU A 567 -1.48 -23.09 -15.17
CA LEU A 567 -2.24 -22.00 -15.82
C LEU A 567 -3.52 -22.52 -16.51
N ARG A 568 -3.43 -23.60 -17.29
CA ARG A 568 -4.60 -24.15 -18.00
C ARG A 568 -5.66 -24.66 -17.05
N GLU A 569 -5.26 -25.37 -16.01
CA GLU A 569 -6.18 -25.86 -14.97
C GLU A 569 -6.86 -24.70 -14.24
N CYS A 570 -6.13 -23.63 -13.94
CA CYS A 570 -6.72 -22.40 -13.38
C CYS A 570 -7.74 -21.77 -14.34
N ILE A 571 -7.41 -21.69 -15.65
CA ILE A 571 -8.34 -21.19 -16.67
C ILE A 571 -9.62 -22.03 -16.67
N ASP A 572 -9.50 -23.34 -16.69
CA ASP A 572 -10.64 -24.27 -16.79
C ASP A 572 -11.57 -24.13 -15.58
N LYS A 573 -11.02 -24.16 -14.36
CA LYS A 573 -11.79 -24.04 -13.11
C LYS A 573 -12.48 -22.67 -12.97
N VAL A 574 -11.77 -21.59 -13.30
CA VAL A 574 -12.33 -20.24 -13.21
C VAL A 574 -13.38 -20.01 -14.30
N ASP A 575 -13.19 -20.52 -15.51
CA ASP A 575 -14.17 -20.44 -16.60
C ASP A 575 -15.46 -21.16 -16.24
N GLU A 576 -15.35 -22.38 -15.69
CA GLU A 576 -16.51 -23.17 -15.24
C GLU A 576 -17.33 -22.40 -14.20
N GLU A 577 -16.68 -21.88 -13.17
CA GLU A 577 -17.34 -21.15 -12.09
C GLU A 577 -17.91 -19.81 -12.59
N MET A 578 -17.15 -19.05 -13.38
CA MET A 578 -17.63 -17.80 -13.98
C MET A 578 -18.91 -18.04 -14.80
N ARG A 579 -18.92 -19.08 -15.66
CA ARG A 579 -20.11 -19.39 -16.46
C ARG A 579 -21.28 -19.88 -15.63
N ARG A 580 -21.01 -20.58 -14.51
CA ARG A 580 -22.04 -20.97 -13.55
C ARG A 580 -22.71 -19.75 -12.92
N LEU A 581 -21.91 -18.81 -12.43
CA LEU A 581 -22.38 -17.55 -11.84
C LEU A 581 -23.08 -16.66 -12.87
N ALA A 582 -22.51 -16.51 -14.05
CA ALA A 582 -23.09 -15.71 -15.12
C ALA A 582 -24.49 -16.23 -15.54
N ARG A 583 -24.67 -17.56 -15.59
CA ARG A 583 -26.01 -18.15 -15.84
C ARG A 583 -27.00 -17.83 -14.72
N ALA A 584 -26.56 -17.86 -13.47
CA ALA A 584 -27.40 -17.47 -12.35
C ALA A 584 -27.84 -16.01 -12.42
N ASP A 585 -26.96 -15.12 -12.94
CA ASP A 585 -27.26 -13.71 -13.19
C ASP A 585 -28.04 -13.49 -14.50
N GLY A 586 -28.42 -14.56 -15.20
CA GLY A 586 -29.23 -14.50 -16.41
C GLY A 586 -28.46 -14.12 -17.69
N TYR A 587 -27.15 -14.39 -17.75
CA TYR A 587 -26.36 -14.24 -18.97
C TYR A 587 -26.34 -15.55 -19.76
N SER A 588 -26.74 -15.53 -21.03
CA SER A 588 -26.56 -16.63 -21.97
C SER A 588 -25.13 -16.68 -22.51
N ASN A 589 -24.49 -15.54 -22.67
CA ASN A 589 -23.09 -15.37 -22.96
C ASN A 589 -22.52 -14.34 -21.99
N PRO A 590 -21.57 -14.71 -21.11
CA PRO A 590 -21.03 -13.83 -20.09
C PRO A 590 -20.35 -12.56 -20.64
N PHE A 591 -19.78 -12.65 -21.83
CA PHE A 591 -19.02 -11.56 -22.45
C PHE A 591 -19.89 -10.59 -23.27
N LYS A 592 -21.19 -10.87 -23.45
CA LYS A 592 -22.11 -9.94 -24.10
C LYS A 592 -22.67 -8.95 -23.09
N PRO A 593 -22.58 -7.65 -23.34
CA PRO A 593 -23.19 -6.64 -22.46
C PRO A 593 -24.69 -6.86 -22.30
N LYS A 594 -25.17 -6.74 -21.06
CA LYS A 594 -26.58 -6.81 -20.69
C LYS A 594 -26.98 -5.51 -19.99
N ILE A 595 -28.02 -4.86 -20.51
CA ILE A 595 -28.61 -3.68 -19.87
C ILE A 595 -29.49 -4.17 -18.72
N GLN A 596 -29.33 -3.59 -17.54
CA GLN A 596 -30.18 -3.93 -16.39
C GLN A 596 -31.60 -3.44 -16.60
N VAL A 597 -32.58 -4.32 -16.34
CA VAL A 597 -34.00 -4.01 -16.56
C VAL A 597 -34.48 -2.88 -15.62
N GLU A 598 -34.00 -2.90 -14.39
CA GLU A 598 -34.38 -1.94 -13.36
C GLU A 598 -33.71 -0.56 -13.54
N ASN A 599 -32.55 -0.51 -14.18
CA ASN A 599 -31.82 0.72 -14.46
C ASN A 599 -31.14 0.64 -15.84
N PRO A 600 -31.74 1.25 -16.90
CA PRO A 600 -31.21 1.18 -18.27
C PRO A 600 -29.87 1.91 -18.45
N HIS A 601 -29.43 2.69 -17.47
CA HIS A 601 -28.10 3.33 -17.48
C HIS A 601 -26.97 2.40 -16.99
N ILE A 602 -27.33 1.23 -16.44
CA ILE A 602 -26.35 0.25 -15.99
C ILE A 602 -26.23 -0.88 -17.01
N VAL A 603 -25.01 -1.06 -17.50
CA VAL A 603 -24.64 -2.14 -18.41
C VAL A 603 -23.66 -3.05 -17.69
N GLY A 604 -24.01 -4.33 -17.57
CA GLY A 604 -23.14 -5.35 -16.96
C GLY A 604 -22.56 -6.30 -17.99
N SER A 605 -21.37 -6.80 -17.73
CA SER A 605 -20.71 -7.86 -18.50
C SER A 605 -19.70 -8.57 -17.60
N TRP A 606 -19.39 -9.81 -17.90
CA TRP A 606 -18.30 -10.54 -17.27
C TRP A 606 -17.02 -10.31 -18.06
N GLY A 607 -15.89 -10.22 -17.37
CA GLY A 607 -14.56 -10.16 -17.94
C GLY A 607 -13.71 -11.34 -17.48
N PHE A 608 -12.74 -11.76 -18.29
CA PHE A 608 -11.80 -12.82 -17.97
C PHE A 608 -10.38 -12.39 -18.31
N SER A 609 -9.45 -12.57 -17.43
CA SER A 609 -8.03 -12.27 -17.67
C SER A 609 -7.15 -13.28 -16.95
N VAL A 610 -5.92 -13.44 -17.43
CA VAL A 610 -4.90 -14.29 -16.82
C VAL A 610 -3.60 -13.51 -16.63
N ALA A 611 -2.84 -13.90 -15.61
CA ALA A 611 -1.55 -13.29 -15.35
C ALA A 611 -0.57 -14.32 -14.78
N TYR A 612 0.71 -14.03 -14.92
CA TYR A 612 1.77 -14.73 -14.20
C TYR A 612 2.74 -13.70 -13.64
N LYS A 613 3.50 -14.09 -12.62
CA LYS A 613 4.51 -13.24 -12.01
C LYS A 613 5.67 -14.10 -11.54
N ASN A 614 6.88 -13.68 -11.88
CA ASN A 614 8.08 -14.30 -11.32
C ASN A 614 8.21 -13.99 -9.83
N THR A 615 8.90 -14.87 -9.11
CA THR A 615 9.38 -14.64 -7.74
C THR A 615 10.68 -13.84 -7.77
N GLY A 616 11.03 -13.22 -6.64
CA GLY A 616 12.25 -12.45 -6.45
C GLY A 616 12.26 -11.09 -7.16
N LEU A 617 13.35 -10.37 -7.04
CA LEU A 617 13.54 -9.05 -7.66
C LEU A 617 13.67 -9.12 -9.19
N GLY A 618 14.09 -10.26 -9.72
CA GLY A 618 14.29 -10.47 -11.16
C GLY A 618 15.58 -9.82 -11.70
N GLY A 619 15.84 -10.02 -13.00
CA GLY A 619 17.02 -9.44 -13.67
C GLY A 619 18.36 -9.89 -13.11
N GLY A 620 18.43 -11.06 -12.45
CA GLY A 620 19.65 -11.58 -11.82
C GLY A 620 20.02 -10.93 -10.47
N ALA A 621 19.18 -10.03 -9.95
CA ALA A 621 19.41 -9.46 -8.63
C ALA A 621 19.22 -10.54 -7.53
N PRO A 622 20.15 -10.64 -6.55
CA PRO A 622 19.94 -11.53 -5.41
C PRO A 622 18.69 -11.14 -4.63
N ASP A 623 17.86 -12.10 -4.32
CA ASP A 623 16.70 -11.94 -3.45
C ASP A 623 16.81 -12.97 -2.34
N LYS A 624 17.38 -12.55 -1.20
CA LYS A 624 17.69 -13.41 -0.07
C LYS A 624 16.76 -13.07 1.07
N ALA A 625 16.25 -14.09 1.73
CA ALA A 625 15.59 -14.00 3.01
C ALA A 625 16.39 -14.75 4.07
N GLY A 626 16.30 -14.31 5.32
CA GLY A 626 16.87 -14.97 6.47
C GLY A 626 15.86 -15.07 7.59
N ALA A 627 15.97 -16.11 8.39
CA ALA A 627 15.25 -16.26 9.64
C ALA A 627 16.17 -16.86 10.70
N GLU A 628 15.98 -16.44 11.93
CA GLU A 628 16.59 -17.04 13.12
C GLU A 628 15.46 -17.60 13.99
N VAL A 629 15.67 -18.76 14.56
CA VAL A 629 14.77 -19.38 15.54
C VAL A 629 15.57 -19.63 16.81
N GLU A 630 15.09 -19.11 17.93
CA GLU A 630 15.71 -19.29 19.24
C GLU A 630 14.74 -20.02 20.17
N LEU A 631 15.19 -21.14 20.71
CA LEU A 631 14.45 -21.89 21.74
C LEU A 631 14.94 -21.49 23.12
N TYR A 632 14.03 -21.00 23.95
CA TYR A 632 14.32 -20.61 25.33
C TYR A 632 14.15 -21.78 26.31
N PRO A 633 14.78 -21.69 27.51
CA PRO A 633 14.70 -22.76 28.51
C PRO A 633 13.28 -23.07 29.05
N ASP A 634 12.35 -22.13 28.91
CA ASP A 634 10.94 -22.30 29.29
C ASP A 634 10.09 -22.99 28.20
N GLY A 635 10.73 -23.36 27.06
CA GLY A 635 10.06 -23.99 25.92
C GLY A 635 9.45 -23.00 24.93
N THR A 636 9.58 -21.70 25.14
CA THR A 636 9.13 -20.70 24.15
C THR A 636 10.08 -20.62 22.98
N LEU A 637 9.55 -20.30 21.80
CA LEU A 637 10.30 -20.09 20.56
C LEU A 637 10.16 -18.64 20.08
N GLU A 638 11.28 -18.00 19.78
CA GLU A 638 11.32 -16.70 19.13
C GLU A 638 11.75 -16.85 17.68
N VAL A 639 11.00 -16.26 16.76
CA VAL A 639 11.33 -16.21 15.32
C VAL A 639 11.66 -14.78 14.93
N ARG A 640 12.87 -14.55 14.41
CA ARG A 640 13.32 -13.27 13.88
C ARG A 640 13.41 -13.37 12.37
N THR A 641 12.80 -12.41 11.65
CA THR A 641 12.79 -12.37 10.19
C THR A 641 12.90 -10.93 9.70
N SER A 642 13.41 -10.74 8.49
CA SER A 642 13.44 -9.44 7.81
C SER A 642 12.12 -9.10 7.09
N SER A 643 11.18 -10.03 7.02
CA SER A 643 9.90 -9.83 6.33
C SER A 643 8.96 -8.94 7.13
N ALA A 644 8.30 -7.98 6.47
CA ALA A 644 7.44 -7.01 7.12
C ALA A 644 5.97 -7.48 7.19
N GLU A 645 5.30 -7.25 8.34
CA GLU A 645 3.86 -7.41 8.53
C GLU A 645 3.14 -6.12 8.17
N LEU A 646 2.35 -6.13 7.08
CA LEU A 646 1.59 -4.98 6.55
C LEU A 646 0.09 -5.07 6.84
N GLY A 647 -0.33 -6.11 7.55
CA GLY A 647 -1.72 -6.50 7.72
C GLY A 647 -2.10 -7.79 6.98
N GLN A 648 -1.18 -8.35 6.16
CA GLN A 648 -1.45 -9.56 5.37
C GLN A 648 -1.47 -10.86 6.19
N GLY A 649 -1.04 -10.85 7.47
CA GLY A 649 -1.06 -12.01 8.34
C GLY A 649 0.24 -12.82 8.38
N LEU A 650 1.36 -12.21 8.04
CA LEU A 650 2.66 -12.88 8.03
C LEU A 650 3.02 -13.46 9.40
N VAL A 651 2.79 -12.70 10.48
CA VAL A 651 3.07 -13.16 11.86
C VAL A 651 2.32 -14.44 12.17
N THR A 652 1.03 -14.52 11.85
CA THR A 652 0.23 -15.74 12.02
C THR A 652 0.79 -16.92 11.21
N VAL A 653 1.14 -16.68 9.94
CA VAL A 653 1.69 -17.72 9.06
C VAL A 653 3.02 -18.24 9.58
N LEU A 654 3.92 -17.37 10.05
CA LEU A 654 5.20 -17.80 10.62
C LEU A 654 5.02 -18.61 11.92
N GLN A 655 4.08 -18.19 12.78
CA GLN A 655 3.73 -18.98 13.97
C GLN A 655 3.19 -20.37 13.62
N MET A 656 2.32 -20.46 12.60
CA MET A 656 1.81 -21.74 12.11
C MET A 656 2.92 -22.65 11.58
N ILE A 657 3.86 -22.10 10.81
CA ILE A 657 5.00 -22.87 10.27
C ILE A 657 5.86 -23.42 11.41
N ILE A 658 6.20 -22.57 12.38
CA ILE A 658 7.03 -22.99 13.52
C ILE A 658 6.31 -24.02 14.38
N ALA A 659 5.03 -23.80 14.69
CA ALA A 659 4.24 -24.73 15.50
C ALA A 659 3.96 -26.08 14.80
N GLU A 660 4.05 -26.14 13.47
CA GLU A 660 3.97 -27.39 12.71
C GLU A 660 5.29 -28.18 12.76
N GLU A 661 6.43 -27.49 12.80
CA GLU A 661 7.76 -28.11 12.71
C GLU A 661 8.35 -28.51 14.07
N PHE A 662 7.92 -27.88 15.17
CA PHE A 662 8.40 -28.11 16.54
C PHE A 662 7.30 -28.66 17.46
#